data_15e855c65a73b13cc340aeb3ce256020
#
_entry.id   15e855c65a73b13cc340aeb3ce256020
#
_cell.length_a   1.000
_cell.length_b   1.000
_cell.length_c   1.000
_cell.angle_alpha   90.00
_cell.angle_beta   90.00
_cell.angle_gamma   90.00
#
_symmetry.space_group_name_H-M   'P 1'
#
loop_
_entity.id
_entity.type
_entity.pdbx_description
1 polymer ?
#
loop_
_entity_poly.entity_id
_entity_poly.type
_entity_poly.pdbx_seq_one_letter_code
_entity_poly.pdbx_strand_id
1 'polypeptide(L)'
;MMKVVRIFSLLLLVLLHGCDTGKEYADYDNQEEVTGFRKTHNDKVLGELQAKKEELSKQIADKPEKEEDQAKLEEDLANTNRRLGYPEFFKVATMNDLPNDLSWEDGMDQPELGSPRAQKGGTFNTYLPSLAFPPTIRSIGKNANNGFRSEHWDYIEMALVSLHPNTMETIPGLADRWAVGEDGRTVYFRINKEARWSDGNPVTVEDFFMTFHVCLSEYITGPWYREYYGTMFENITRYDDKHLSVRLANKKPKPEYYASLTPYSRVFYREFGPDFEDRYNWRVRPTTGAYEIKNEDVVKGRSITLSRVEDWWALDTRYNRHRFNVDRIKYSLVRSDEKVFELFKKGEIDMFGLGLPKRWYEQMEIPAVFNGYIEKKTFYNVYPRVPRGLYINHSRAFLEDVNVRMGLQHATNWQKVIDIDLRGDAGRLNIYNEGYGKFSNSEIKAREYSPEKAREAFAKAGFTKQGNDGVLQNARGERLSFSITHTASPVVGKMLQRLKEEALKAGLEYRLEGMDGTASYEKVMQKKHDLTFWGWGTQPPFPRYFEGVHSSNAYDPGTKTPRVMTNNISVYANPAADPLAQGIRFATSEEEIREMSWGLEQILHDTAFWIPGYKRESYRLGHWRWMQWPDDFNVKMTREAQESYVYWIDVEEKEKTLRAQGRNEAYPEVDRVYDQYRVK
;
A
#
# COMPACT_ATOMS: atom_id res chain seq x y z
N MET A 1 -9.74 46.27 -51.41
CA MET A 1 -8.77 45.25 -50.89
C MET A 1 -8.46 45.38 -49.39
N MET A 2 -9.39 45.85 -48.58
CA MET A 2 -9.15 46.10 -47.13
C MET A 2 -10.25 45.61 -46.21
N LYS A 3 -11.01 44.60 -46.61
CA LYS A 3 -12.05 43.95 -45.77
C LYS A 3 -11.91 42.43 -45.59
N VAL A 4 -10.89 41.81 -46.23
CA VAL A 4 -10.67 40.34 -46.14
C VAL A 4 -9.61 39.95 -45.12
N VAL A 5 -8.75 40.87 -44.65
CA VAL A 5 -7.66 40.59 -43.70
C VAL A 5 -8.09 40.56 -42.23
N ARG A 6 -9.28 41.08 -41.90
CA ARG A 6 -9.76 41.08 -40.48
C ARG A 6 -10.55 39.85 -40.04
N ILE A 7 -10.94 38.98 -40.98
CA ILE A 7 -11.68 37.75 -40.64
C ILE A 7 -10.73 36.57 -40.39
N PHE A 8 -9.52 36.60 -40.95
CA PHE A 8 -8.53 35.52 -40.71
C PHE A 8 -7.78 35.63 -39.38
N SER A 9 -7.71 36.79 -38.74
CA SER A 9 -7.06 36.97 -37.43
C SER A 9 -7.97 36.57 -36.24
N LEU A 10 -9.28 36.45 -36.44
CA LEU A 10 -10.19 35.99 -35.38
C LEU A 10 -10.37 34.47 -35.37
N LEU A 11 -10.05 33.78 -36.48
CA LEU A 11 -10.11 32.32 -36.56
C LEU A 11 -8.84 31.61 -36.05
N LEU A 12 -7.73 32.34 -35.87
CA LEU A 12 -6.48 31.76 -35.37
C LEU A 12 -6.34 31.85 -33.84
N LEU A 13 -7.23 32.60 -33.16
CA LEU A 13 -7.24 32.71 -31.69
C LEU A 13 -8.18 31.69 -31.01
N VAL A 14 -8.97 30.95 -31.79
CA VAL A 14 -9.88 29.89 -31.25
C VAL A 14 -9.27 28.48 -31.27
N LEU A 15 -8.08 28.31 -31.86
CA LEU A 15 -7.42 26.99 -31.98
C LEU A 15 -6.32 26.72 -30.95
N LEU A 16 -6.15 27.55 -29.91
CA LEU A 16 -5.17 27.36 -28.85
C LEU A 16 -5.79 27.16 -27.45
N HIS A 17 -7.11 27.05 -27.36
CA HIS A 17 -7.73 26.49 -26.14
C HIS A 17 -7.91 25.01 -26.37
N GLY A 18 -6.96 24.22 -25.81
CA GLY A 18 -7.05 22.77 -25.75
C GLY A 18 -8.42 22.37 -25.25
N CYS A 19 -8.99 21.33 -25.86
CA CYS A 19 -10.24 20.70 -25.46
C CYS A 19 -10.18 20.20 -24.00
N ASP A 20 -10.33 21.07 -23.05
CA ASP A 20 -11.02 20.77 -21.82
C ASP A 20 -12.49 21.07 -22.14
N THR A 21 -13.30 20.05 -22.34
CA THR A 21 -14.76 20.17 -22.33
C THR A 21 -15.10 20.56 -20.91
N GLY A 22 -15.00 21.85 -20.60
CA GLY A 22 -15.28 22.40 -19.29
C GLY A 22 -16.71 22.03 -18.90
N LYS A 23 -16.84 20.95 -18.18
CA LYS A 23 -18.08 20.63 -17.48
C LYS A 23 -18.21 21.76 -16.46
N GLU A 24 -19.11 22.71 -16.68
CA GLU A 24 -19.43 23.69 -15.67
C GLU A 24 -20.11 22.95 -14.52
N TYR A 25 -19.51 23.02 -13.36
CA TYR A 25 -20.11 22.52 -12.12
C TYR A 25 -20.88 23.67 -11.48
N ALA A 26 -22.04 23.37 -10.92
CA ALA A 26 -22.78 24.36 -10.12
C ALA A 26 -21.90 24.89 -8.97
N ASP A 27 -22.05 26.16 -8.63
CA ASP A 27 -21.43 26.72 -7.44
C ASP A 27 -21.92 25.94 -6.22
N TYR A 28 -20.99 25.51 -5.40
CA TYR A 28 -21.26 24.70 -4.21
C TYR A 28 -20.24 25.07 -3.13
N ASP A 29 -20.75 25.32 -1.93
CA ASP A 29 -19.94 25.49 -0.73
C ASP A 29 -20.52 24.58 0.35
N ASN A 30 -19.73 23.64 0.85
CA ASN A 30 -20.17 22.63 1.81
C ASN A 30 -20.03 23.07 3.28
N GLN A 31 -19.79 24.33 3.57
CA GLN A 31 -19.53 24.79 4.95
C GLN A 31 -20.69 24.47 5.90
N GLU A 32 -21.92 24.70 5.44
CA GLU A 32 -23.12 24.35 6.22
C GLU A 32 -23.29 22.84 6.32
N GLU A 33 -23.06 22.11 5.22
CA GLU A 33 -23.11 20.66 5.19
C GLU A 33 -22.08 20.02 6.14
N VAL A 34 -20.84 20.47 6.12
CA VAL A 34 -19.77 20.00 7.03
C VAL A 34 -20.15 20.22 8.49
N THR A 35 -20.74 21.39 8.80
CA THR A 35 -21.21 21.69 10.16
C THR A 35 -22.38 20.79 10.54
N GLY A 36 -23.36 20.65 9.64
CA GLY A 36 -24.50 19.75 9.81
C GLY A 36 -24.08 18.30 9.93
N PHE A 37 -23.14 17.84 9.11
CA PHE A 37 -22.57 16.49 9.16
C PHE A 37 -21.98 16.18 10.54
N ARG A 38 -21.17 17.07 11.10
CA ARG A 38 -20.56 16.85 12.43
C ARG A 38 -21.62 16.64 13.50
N LYS A 39 -22.67 17.46 13.49
CA LYS A 39 -23.81 17.32 14.42
C LYS A 39 -24.55 16.01 14.19
N THR A 40 -24.95 15.75 12.95
CA THR A 40 -25.68 14.53 12.58
C THR A 40 -24.87 13.27 12.89
N HIS A 41 -23.55 13.30 12.67
CA HIS A 41 -22.68 12.19 13.00
C HIS A 41 -22.58 11.97 14.52
N ASN A 42 -22.47 13.02 15.32
CA ASN A 42 -22.49 12.92 16.77
C ASN A 42 -23.83 12.35 17.27
N ASP A 43 -24.95 12.83 16.74
CA ASP A 43 -26.29 12.33 17.08
C ASP A 43 -26.45 10.85 16.70
N LYS A 44 -25.93 10.45 15.54
CA LYS A 44 -25.90 9.05 15.07
C LYS A 44 -25.09 8.17 16.02
N VAL A 45 -23.88 8.57 16.37
CA VAL A 45 -23.00 7.83 17.29
C VAL A 45 -23.69 7.66 18.65
N LEU A 46 -24.31 8.73 19.18
CA LEU A 46 -25.07 8.65 20.43
C LEU A 46 -26.22 7.63 20.34
N GLY A 47 -27.01 7.70 19.26
CA GLY A 47 -28.12 6.74 19.02
C GLY A 47 -27.64 5.29 18.92
N GLU A 48 -26.55 5.04 18.20
CA GLU A 48 -25.96 3.71 18.07
C GLU A 48 -25.44 3.17 19.42
N LEU A 49 -24.84 4.02 20.25
CA LEU A 49 -24.36 3.64 21.59
C LEU A 49 -25.54 3.32 22.54
N GLN A 50 -26.62 4.09 22.46
CA GLN A 50 -27.85 3.83 23.25
C GLN A 50 -28.48 2.50 22.85
N ALA A 51 -28.67 2.28 21.55
CA ALA A 51 -29.22 1.03 21.01
C ALA A 51 -28.35 -0.19 21.39
N LYS A 52 -27.01 -0.06 21.27
CA LYS A 52 -26.07 -1.11 21.68
C LYS A 52 -26.15 -1.41 23.16
N LYS A 53 -26.30 -0.41 24.02
CA LYS A 53 -26.49 -0.59 25.45
C LYS A 53 -27.76 -1.38 25.76
N GLU A 54 -28.88 -1.04 25.11
CA GLU A 54 -30.14 -1.73 25.30
C GLU A 54 -30.06 -3.21 24.86
N GLU A 55 -29.45 -3.45 23.70
CA GLU A 55 -29.23 -4.79 23.16
C GLU A 55 -28.36 -5.65 24.09
N LEU A 56 -27.20 -5.13 24.52
CA LEU A 56 -26.30 -5.84 25.43
C LEU A 56 -26.97 -6.11 26.78
N SER A 57 -27.70 -5.15 27.31
CA SER A 57 -28.44 -5.34 28.58
C SER A 57 -29.49 -6.45 28.46
N LYS A 58 -30.16 -6.57 27.33
CA LYS A 58 -31.10 -7.64 27.05
C LYS A 58 -30.39 -8.99 26.92
N GLN A 59 -29.31 -9.08 26.14
CA GLN A 59 -28.53 -10.32 25.98
C GLN A 59 -27.97 -10.84 27.30
N ILE A 60 -27.51 -9.94 28.18
CA ILE A 60 -27.06 -10.30 29.55
C ILE A 60 -28.23 -10.83 30.40
N ALA A 61 -29.42 -10.19 30.29
CA ALA A 61 -30.61 -10.62 31.04
C ALA A 61 -31.13 -12.00 30.56
N ASP A 62 -30.98 -12.33 29.28
CA ASP A 62 -31.37 -13.61 28.69
C ASP A 62 -30.41 -14.78 29.09
N LYS A 63 -29.35 -14.48 29.82
CA LYS A 63 -28.33 -15.42 30.35
C LYS A 63 -27.75 -16.38 29.31
N PRO A 64 -26.62 -16.04 28.69
CA PRO A 64 -25.90 -16.94 27.78
C PRO A 64 -25.56 -18.29 28.44
N GLU A 65 -25.53 -19.36 27.66
CA GLU A 65 -25.23 -20.71 28.12
C GLU A 65 -23.79 -20.87 28.68
N LYS A 66 -22.87 -20.01 28.26
CA LYS A 66 -21.44 -20.04 28.65
C LYS A 66 -21.06 -18.82 29.46
N GLU A 67 -20.33 -19.04 30.56
CA GLU A 67 -19.79 -17.96 31.40
C GLU A 67 -18.87 -16.99 30.63
N GLU A 68 -18.09 -17.50 29.66
CA GLU A 68 -17.20 -16.69 28.83
C GLU A 68 -17.98 -15.69 27.96
N ASP A 69 -19.14 -16.10 27.43
CA ASP A 69 -20.02 -15.22 26.63
C ASP A 69 -20.66 -14.14 27.52
N GLN A 70 -21.03 -14.52 28.75
CA GLN A 70 -21.57 -13.58 29.74
C GLN A 70 -20.53 -12.51 30.11
N ALA A 71 -19.28 -12.89 30.44
CA ALA A 71 -18.22 -11.98 30.82
C ALA A 71 -17.90 -11.00 29.68
N LYS A 72 -17.89 -11.48 28.44
CA LYS A 72 -17.68 -10.64 27.26
C LYS A 72 -18.81 -9.61 27.05
N LEU A 73 -20.05 -10.00 27.22
CA LEU A 73 -21.21 -9.07 27.15
C LEU A 73 -21.13 -7.99 28.22
N GLU A 74 -20.74 -8.36 29.45
CA GLU A 74 -20.57 -7.42 30.55
C GLU A 74 -19.42 -6.43 30.28
N GLU A 75 -18.30 -6.88 29.73
CA GLU A 75 -17.20 -6.03 29.29
C GLU A 75 -17.65 -5.07 28.18
N ASP A 76 -18.35 -5.57 27.15
CA ASP A 76 -18.89 -4.76 26.06
C ASP A 76 -19.88 -3.71 26.58
N LEU A 77 -20.72 -4.05 27.56
CA LEU A 77 -21.63 -3.12 28.21
C LEU A 77 -20.89 -2.04 29.01
N ALA A 78 -19.84 -2.43 29.76
CA ALA A 78 -18.99 -1.50 30.48
C ALA A 78 -18.30 -0.52 29.54
N ASN A 79 -17.75 -1.00 28.42
CA ASN A 79 -17.15 -0.18 27.38
C ASN A 79 -18.16 0.78 26.73
N THR A 80 -19.39 0.31 26.47
CA THR A 80 -20.47 1.12 25.91
C THR A 80 -20.90 2.22 26.89
N ASN A 81 -21.05 1.89 28.17
CA ASN A 81 -21.38 2.88 29.21
C ASN A 81 -20.26 3.92 29.37
N ARG A 82 -19.00 3.50 29.34
CA ARG A 82 -17.85 4.39 29.34
C ARG A 82 -17.92 5.38 28.15
N ARG A 83 -18.19 4.86 26.95
CA ARG A 83 -18.29 5.67 25.73
C ARG A 83 -19.48 6.65 25.77
N LEU A 84 -20.59 6.27 26.37
CA LEU A 84 -21.74 7.17 26.60
C LEU A 84 -21.40 8.36 27.52
N GLY A 85 -20.34 8.28 28.31
CA GLY A 85 -19.85 9.40 29.12
C GLY A 85 -19.18 10.51 28.28
N TYR A 86 -18.80 10.26 27.04
CA TYR A 86 -18.25 11.20 26.06
C TYR A 86 -18.67 10.81 24.63
N PRO A 87 -19.96 10.92 24.31
CA PRO A 87 -20.52 10.37 23.07
C PRO A 87 -20.08 11.11 21.79
N GLU A 88 -19.61 12.35 21.90
CA GLU A 88 -19.25 13.16 20.75
C GLU A 88 -18.06 12.56 19.99
N PHE A 89 -18.22 12.37 18.68
CA PHE A 89 -17.12 12.04 17.78
C PHE A 89 -16.31 13.30 17.43
N PHE A 90 -16.98 14.36 17.01
CA PHE A 90 -16.39 15.68 16.78
C PHE A 90 -16.61 16.57 17.99
N LYS A 91 -15.53 16.98 18.66
CA LYS A 91 -15.59 17.83 19.85
C LYS A 91 -14.80 19.12 19.65
N VAL A 92 -15.36 20.23 20.10
CA VAL A 92 -14.66 21.50 20.22
C VAL A 92 -14.54 21.81 21.70
N ALA A 93 -13.33 21.97 22.16
CA ALA A 93 -12.96 22.30 23.53
C ALA A 93 -12.08 23.56 23.53
N THR A 94 -11.50 23.90 24.67
CA THR A 94 -10.58 25.02 24.81
C THR A 94 -9.23 24.55 25.35
N MET A 95 -8.22 25.39 25.32
CA MET A 95 -6.91 25.06 25.89
C MET A 95 -6.95 24.80 27.40
N ASN A 96 -7.98 25.26 28.10
CA ASN A 96 -8.19 24.94 29.51
C ASN A 96 -8.63 23.50 29.76
N ASP A 97 -9.16 22.84 28.71
CA ASP A 97 -9.58 21.44 28.76
C ASP A 97 -8.45 20.48 28.36
N LEU A 98 -7.31 21.01 27.92
CA LEU A 98 -6.13 20.23 27.63
C LEU A 98 -5.45 19.78 28.94
N PRO A 99 -5.19 18.49 29.19
CA PRO A 99 -4.51 18.06 30.40
C PRO A 99 -3.14 18.73 30.59
N ASN A 100 -2.87 19.15 31.82
CA ASN A 100 -1.65 19.90 32.17
C ASN A 100 -0.43 18.99 32.43
N ASP A 101 -0.67 17.69 32.63
CA ASP A 101 0.31 16.68 33.04
C ASP A 101 0.79 15.80 31.86
N LEU A 102 0.52 16.24 30.63
CA LEU A 102 0.92 15.51 29.43
C LEU A 102 2.46 15.46 29.30
N SER A 103 2.98 14.26 29.13
CA SER A 103 4.39 14.04 28.78
C SER A 103 4.58 14.19 27.26
N TRP A 104 5.05 15.36 26.84
CA TRP A 104 5.23 15.69 25.43
C TRP A 104 6.56 15.14 24.88
N GLU A 105 6.46 14.39 23.78
CA GLU A 105 7.58 13.89 22.99
C GLU A 105 7.72 14.70 21.70
N ASP A 106 8.95 14.74 21.14
CA ASP A 106 9.23 15.43 19.87
C ASP A 106 9.98 14.56 18.85
N GLY A 107 10.48 13.39 19.27
CA GLY A 107 11.18 12.42 18.39
C GLY A 107 12.42 12.97 17.69
N MET A 108 13.07 14.01 18.26
CA MET A 108 14.21 14.68 17.63
C MET A 108 15.56 14.02 17.94
N ASP A 109 15.58 12.89 18.62
CA ASP A 109 16.75 12.11 19.01
C ASP A 109 17.20 11.08 17.95
N GLN A 110 16.38 10.84 16.92
CA GLN A 110 16.67 9.85 15.90
C GLN A 110 17.75 10.35 14.91
N PRO A 111 18.50 9.44 14.23
CA PRO A 111 19.49 9.81 13.21
C PRO A 111 18.90 10.68 12.09
N GLU A 112 19.70 11.55 11.50
CA GLU A 112 19.29 12.29 10.31
C GLU A 112 19.16 11.36 9.09
N LEU A 113 18.30 11.73 8.14
CA LEU A 113 18.11 11.01 6.88
C LEU A 113 18.79 11.75 5.73
N GLY A 114 19.39 10.98 4.82
CA GLY A 114 20.09 11.52 3.66
C GLY A 114 21.54 11.89 3.96
N SER A 115 22.14 12.68 3.09
CA SER A 115 23.56 13.07 3.18
C SER A 115 23.71 14.59 3.18
N PRO A 116 24.58 15.16 4.04
CA PRO A 116 24.95 16.57 3.96
C PRO A 116 25.57 17.00 2.62
N ARG A 117 26.07 16.03 1.81
CA ARG A 117 26.57 16.29 0.45
C ARG A 117 25.46 16.42 -0.60
N ALA A 118 24.21 16.11 -0.24
CA ALA A 118 23.10 16.19 -1.17
C ALA A 118 22.91 17.63 -1.66
N GLN A 119 22.80 17.78 -2.98
CA GLN A 119 22.60 19.05 -3.64
C GLN A 119 21.15 19.20 -4.04
N LYS A 120 20.60 20.39 -3.82
CA LYS A 120 19.26 20.73 -4.33
C LYS A 120 19.37 21.13 -5.81
N GLY A 121 18.48 20.59 -6.64
CA GLY A 121 18.44 20.93 -8.06
C GLY A 121 18.22 19.73 -8.99
N GLY A 122 18.07 20.03 -10.28
CA GLY A 122 17.96 19.04 -11.34
C GLY A 122 16.59 18.36 -11.46
N THR A 123 16.53 17.47 -12.45
CA THR A 123 15.31 16.71 -12.74
C THR A 123 15.61 15.21 -12.71
N PHE A 124 14.83 14.48 -11.94
CA PHE A 124 14.80 13.02 -11.98
C PHE A 124 13.78 12.59 -13.03
N ASN A 125 14.26 11.94 -14.10
CA ASN A 125 13.44 11.41 -15.18
C ASN A 125 13.12 9.93 -14.91
N THR A 126 11.84 9.63 -14.82
CA THR A 126 11.34 8.27 -14.56
C THR A 126 10.10 7.97 -15.40
N TYR A 127 9.40 6.91 -15.11
CA TYR A 127 8.24 6.47 -15.88
C TYR A 127 7.04 6.24 -14.96
N LEU A 128 5.84 6.39 -15.52
CA LEU A 128 4.60 6.19 -14.77
C LEU A 128 4.49 4.76 -14.25
N PRO A 129 4.19 4.56 -12.96
CA PRO A 129 3.91 3.26 -12.39
C PRO A 129 2.84 2.49 -13.18
N SER A 130 2.93 1.17 -13.17
CA SER A 130 2.04 0.28 -13.93
C SER A 130 2.08 0.46 -15.46
N LEU A 131 3.02 1.24 -16.00
CA LEU A 131 3.17 1.54 -17.43
C LEU A 131 1.89 2.11 -18.08
N ALA A 132 1.07 2.77 -17.28
CA ALA A 132 -0.22 3.33 -17.67
C ALA A 132 -0.38 4.75 -17.15
N PHE A 133 -1.11 5.56 -17.91
CA PHE A 133 -1.50 6.89 -17.43
C PHE A 133 -2.60 6.72 -16.36
N PRO A 134 -2.52 7.42 -15.22
CA PRO A 134 -3.50 7.24 -14.17
C PRO A 134 -4.89 7.71 -14.63
N PRO A 135 -5.97 7.02 -14.26
CA PRO A 135 -7.32 7.43 -14.63
C PRO A 135 -7.77 8.71 -13.92
N THR A 136 -7.13 9.06 -12.83
CA THR A 136 -7.42 10.24 -11.99
C THR A 136 -6.19 10.60 -11.15
N ILE A 137 -6.09 11.87 -10.73
CA ILE A 137 -5.14 12.34 -9.71
C ILE A 137 -5.82 12.58 -8.35
N ARG A 138 -7.08 12.17 -8.17
CA ARG A 138 -7.70 12.18 -6.83
C ARG A 138 -6.97 11.21 -5.89
N SER A 139 -6.93 11.54 -4.62
CA SER A 139 -6.33 10.68 -3.58
C SER A 139 -7.32 9.63 -3.03
N ILE A 140 -8.62 9.81 -3.24
CA ILE A 140 -9.69 8.96 -2.70
C ILE A 140 -10.85 8.82 -3.71
N GLY A 141 -11.69 7.81 -3.51
CA GLY A 141 -12.85 7.51 -4.36
C GLY A 141 -12.52 6.55 -5.52
N LYS A 142 -13.46 6.40 -6.44
CA LYS A 142 -13.36 5.46 -7.57
C LYS A 142 -12.09 5.71 -8.41
N ASN A 143 -11.36 4.65 -8.73
CA ASN A 143 -10.13 4.67 -9.51
C ASN A 143 -8.96 5.46 -8.88
N ALA A 144 -9.11 6.02 -7.68
CA ALA A 144 -8.02 6.75 -7.02
C ALA A 144 -6.91 5.82 -6.52
N ASN A 145 -7.21 4.55 -6.20
CA ASN A 145 -6.21 3.56 -5.84
C ASN A 145 -5.51 3.01 -7.10
N ASN A 146 -4.69 3.86 -7.74
CA ASN A 146 -3.89 3.53 -8.92
C ASN A 146 -2.40 3.65 -8.61
N GLY A 147 -1.53 3.13 -9.50
CA GLY A 147 -0.09 3.10 -9.27
C GLY A 147 0.56 4.47 -9.06
N PHE A 148 0.01 5.53 -9.63
CA PHE A 148 0.56 6.89 -9.48
C PHE A 148 0.15 7.56 -8.16
N ARG A 149 -0.90 7.07 -7.47
CA ARG A 149 -1.33 7.63 -6.19
C ARG A 149 -0.20 7.62 -5.15
N SER A 150 0.58 6.54 -5.10
CA SER A 150 1.72 6.45 -4.17
C SER A 150 2.71 7.59 -4.36
N GLU A 151 2.96 7.99 -5.61
CA GLU A 151 3.97 8.98 -5.97
C GLU A 151 3.58 10.42 -5.61
N HIS A 152 2.30 10.74 -5.56
CA HIS A 152 1.83 12.10 -5.29
C HIS A 152 0.98 12.25 -4.02
N TRP A 153 0.67 11.15 -3.34
CA TRP A 153 -0.09 11.16 -2.08
C TRP A 153 0.61 10.37 -0.99
N ASP A 154 0.72 9.03 -1.13
CA ASP A 154 1.13 8.17 -0.02
C ASP A 154 2.57 8.45 0.45
N TYR A 155 3.48 8.91 -0.43
CA TYR A 155 4.87 9.23 -0.08
C TYR A 155 5.15 10.73 0.10
N ILE A 156 4.27 11.60 -0.38
CA ILE A 156 4.50 13.05 -0.38
C ILE A 156 3.73 13.72 0.74
N GLU A 157 2.46 13.37 0.94
CA GLU A 157 1.65 14.02 1.98
C GLU A 157 2.17 13.69 3.38
N MET A 158 2.22 14.70 4.22
CA MET A 158 2.65 14.55 5.60
C MET A 158 1.45 14.19 6.48
N ALA A 159 1.61 13.17 7.32
CA ALA A 159 0.72 12.91 8.44
C ALA A 159 1.18 13.69 9.69
N LEU A 160 0.41 13.62 10.78
CA LEU A 160 0.77 14.26 12.06
C LEU A 160 2.16 13.80 12.53
N VAL A 161 2.42 12.50 12.54
CA VAL A 161 3.73 11.89 12.82
C VAL A 161 4.00 10.76 11.84
N SER A 162 5.25 10.33 11.72
CA SER A 162 5.66 9.18 10.91
C SER A 162 6.65 8.30 11.65
N LEU A 163 7.01 7.15 11.07
CA LEU A 163 8.04 6.28 11.62
C LEU A 163 9.37 6.53 10.92
N HIS A 164 10.43 6.59 11.71
CA HIS A 164 11.79 6.68 11.18
C HIS A 164 12.16 5.37 10.45
N PRO A 165 12.60 5.39 9.18
CA PRO A 165 12.73 4.18 8.37
C PRO A 165 13.82 3.21 8.84
N ASN A 166 14.74 3.64 9.71
CA ASN A 166 15.80 2.78 10.22
C ASN A 166 15.59 2.31 11.66
N THR A 167 14.96 3.13 12.51
CA THR A 167 14.75 2.79 13.93
C THR A 167 13.32 2.31 14.23
N MET A 168 12.34 2.67 13.37
CA MET A 168 10.91 2.47 13.60
C MET A 168 10.37 3.25 14.80
N GLU A 169 11.14 4.21 15.29
CA GLU A 169 10.66 5.15 16.30
C GLU A 169 9.86 6.28 15.67
N THR A 170 8.95 6.85 16.43
CA THR A 170 8.08 7.94 15.97
C THR A 170 8.89 9.22 15.82
N ILE A 171 8.73 9.90 14.69
CA ILE A 171 9.35 11.17 14.35
C ILE A 171 8.29 12.21 13.94
N PRO A 172 8.56 13.51 14.10
CA PRO A 172 7.64 14.56 13.73
C PRO A 172 7.31 14.55 12.24
N GLY A 173 6.03 14.86 11.96
CA GLY A 173 5.51 15.17 10.64
C GLY A 173 4.94 16.58 10.64
N LEU A 174 3.60 16.71 10.49
CA LEU A 174 2.89 17.99 10.68
C LEU A 174 2.84 18.42 12.15
N ALA A 175 2.79 17.45 13.07
CA ALA A 175 2.94 17.72 14.49
C ALA A 175 4.43 17.75 14.87
N ASP A 176 4.82 18.78 15.62
CA ASP A 176 6.15 18.90 16.19
C ASP A 176 6.27 18.30 17.59
N ARG A 177 5.14 17.97 18.21
CA ARG A 177 5.05 17.25 19.49
C ARG A 177 3.79 16.42 19.57
N TRP A 178 3.86 15.36 20.36
CA TRP A 178 2.71 14.52 20.70
C TRP A 178 2.82 14.03 22.14
N ALA A 179 1.70 13.63 22.71
CA ALA A 179 1.65 13.00 24.02
C ALA A 179 0.55 11.94 24.05
N VAL A 180 0.83 10.82 24.70
CA VAL A 180 -0.16 9.76 24.91
C VAL A 180 -0.83 9.98 26.26
N GLY A 181 -2.15 10.03 26.28
CA GLY A 181 -2.91 10.16 27.51
C GLY A 181 -2.83 8.91 28.39
N GLU A 182 -3.12 9.05 29.68
CA GLU A 182 -3.09 7.95 30.66
C GLU A 182 -3.97 6.76 30.27
N ASP A 183 -5.03 7.00 29.48
CA ASP A 183 -5.89 5.91 28.98
C ASP A 183 -5.24 5.04 27.91
N GLY A 184 -4.03 5.40 27.43
CA GLY A 184 -3.27 4.70 26.39
C GLY A 184 -3.96 4.65 25.03
N ARG A 185 -4.95 5.51 24.77
CA ARG A 185 -5.77 5.54 23.55
C ARG A 185 -5.97 6.94 22.98
N THR A 186 -5.90 7.96 23.82
CA THR A 186 -5.99 9.36 23.42
C THR A 186 -4.60 9.89 23.14
N VAL A 187 -4.37 10.36 21.95
CA VAL A 187 -3.09 11.00 21.57
C VAL A 187 -3.35 12.46 21.28
N TYR A 188 -2.59 13.30 21.96
CA TYR A 188 -2.60 14.75 21.82
C TYR A 188 -1.48 15.15 20.85
N PHE A 189 -1.79 16.06 19.94
CA PHE A 189 -0.83 16.55 18.94
C PHE A 189 -0.79 18.06 18.96
N ARG A 190 0.41 18.62 18.82
CA ARG A 190 0.62 20.02 18.52
C ARG A 190 1.09 20.16 17.07
N ILE A 191 0.27 20.74 16.21
CA ILE A 191 0.64 21.03 14.82
C ILE A 191 1.72 22.12 14.82
N ASN A 192 2.80 21.89 14.07
CA ASN A 192 3.86 22.87 13.91
C ASN A 192 3.26 24.22 13.44
N LYS A 193 3.66 25.30 14.09
CA LYS A 193 3.13 26.64 13.78
C LYS A 193 3.40 27.09 12.35
N GLU A 194 4.52 26.63 11.75
CA GLU A 194 4.92 26.93 10.38
C GLU A 194 4.26 26.01 9.34
N ALA A 195 3.55 24.95 9.78
CA ALA A 195 2.93 24.00 8.88
C ALA A 195 1.86 24.68 8.00
N ARG A 196 2.08 24.64 6.68
CA ARG A 196 1.21 25.20 5.66
C ARG A 196 1.14 24.33 4.42
N TRP A 197 0.08 24.48 3.69
CA TRP A 197 -0.12 23.91 2.37
C TRP A 197 0.71 24.65 1.33
N SER A 198 0.96 24.03 0.16
CA SER A 198 1.72 24.66 -0.94
C SER A 198 1.01 25.90 -1.55
N ASP A 199 -0.28 26.06 -1.30
CA ASP A 199 -1.04 27.28 -1.65
C ASP A 199 -0.93 28.40 -0.61
N GLY A 200 -0.12 28.23 0.42
CA GLY A 200 0.13 29.19 1.51
C GLY A 200 -0.86 29.15 2.67
N ASN A 201 -1.96 28.42 2.56
CA ASN A 201 -2.90 28.28 3.66
C ASN A 201 -2.28 27.54 4.85
N PRO A 202 -2.50 27.98 6.11
CA PRO A 202 -1.99 27.27 7.27
C PRO A 202 -2.70 25.92 7.43
N VAL A 203 -1.96 24.89 7.85
CA VAL A 203 -2.56 23.62 8.29
C VAL A 203 -3.16 23.83 9.68
N THR A 204 -4.41 23.48 9.83
CA THR A 204 -5.17 23.64 11.07
C THR A 204 -5.90 22.35 11.46
N VAL A 205 -6.45 22.29 12.67
CA VAL A 205 -7.26 21.15 13.13
C VAL A 205 -8.48 20.92 12.24
N GLU A 206 -9.00 21.98 11.60
CA GLU A 206 -10.14 21.87 10.69
C GLU A 206 -9.84 21.01 9.46
N ASP A 207 -8.57 20.93 9.02
CA ASP A 207 -8.16 20.05 7.93
C ASP A 207 -8.23 18.56 8.32
N PHE A 208 -8.01 18.24 9.60
CA PHE A 208 -8.18 16.88 10.13
C PHE A 208 -9.66 16.54 10.39
N PHE A 209 -10.48 17.50 10.75
CA PHE A 209 -11.93 17.34 10.79
C PHE A 209 -12.47 17.04 9.37
N MET A 210 -11.91 17.74 8.35
CA MET A 210 -12.25 17.48 6.95
C MET A 210 -11.85 16.07 6.51
N THR A 211 -10.74 15.53 7.03
CA THR A 211 -10.36 14.13 6.76
C THR A 211 -11.48 13.17 7.15
N PHE A 212 -12.04 13.31 8.33
CA PHE A 212 -13.16 12.45 8.74
C PHE A 212 -14.42 12.72 7.94
N HIS A 213 -14.74 13.98 7.61
CA HIS A 213 -15.88 14.30 6.76
C HIS A 213 -15.79 13.59 5.41
N VAL A 214 -14.64 13.68 4.74
CA VAL A 214 -14.42 13.03 3.44
C VAL A 214 -14.47 11.49 3.58
N CYS A 215 -13.74 10.92 4.55
CA CYS A 215 -13.62 9.47 4.67
C CYS A 215 -14.91 8.77 5.15
N LEU A 216 -15.74 9.45 5.94
CA LEU A 216 -17.01 8.92 6.45
C LEU A 216 -18.20 9.22 5.51
N SER A 217 -18.00 10.07 4.51
CA SER A 217 -19.04 10.49 3.59
C SER A 217 -19.59 9.36 2.74
N GLU A 218 -20.89 9.43 2.40
CA GLU A 218 -21.54 8.55 1.44
C GLU A 218 -21.11 8.78 -0.01
N TYR A 219 -20.52 9.95 -0.32
CA TYR A 219 -19.99 10.28 -1.65
C TYR A 219 -18.74 9.48 -2.04
N ILE A 220 -18.10 8.81 -1.07
CA ILE A 220 -16.98 7.90 -1.31
C ILE A 220 -17.52 6.47 -1.48
N THR A 221 -17.39 5.92 -2.69
CA THR A 221 -17.94 4.61 -3.03
C THR A 221 -17.25 3.42 -2.35
N GLY A 222 -16.02 3.58 -1.86
CA GLY A 222 -15.26 2.52 -1.18
C GLY A 222 -15.70 2.30 0.27
N PRO A 223 -16.30 1.16 0.63
CA PRO A 223 -16.77 0.89 2.00
C PRO A 223 -15.65 0.87 3.03
N TRP A 224 -14.42 0.54 2.61
CA TRP A 224 -13.25 0.43 3.49
C TRP A 224 -13.00 1.72 4.30
N TYR A 225 -13.13 2.90 3.67
CA TYR A 225 -12.86 4.18 4.36
C TYR A 225 -13.85 4.39 5.51
N ARG A 226 -15.15 4.23 5.25
CA ARG A 226 -16.18 4.38 6.29
C ARG A 226 -16.03 3.35 7.41
N GLU A 227 -15.70 2.11 7.06
CA GLU A 227 -15.45 1.06 8.05
C GLU A 227 -14.21 1.37 8.88
N TYR A 228 -13.07 1.67 8.24
CA TYR A 228 -11.82 1.95 8.94
C TYR A 228 -11.95 3.19 9.85
N TYR A 229 -12.34 4.32 9.30
CA TYR A 229 -12.41 5.58 10.07
C TYR A 229 -13.56 5.56 11.10
N GLY A 230 -14.65 4.85 10.85
CA GLY A 230 -15.77 4.70 11.78
C GLY A 230 -15.53 3.71 12.92
N THR A 231 -14.58 2.76 12.77
CA THR A 231 -14.32 1.73 13.79
C THR A 231 -13.01 1.91 14.54
N MET A 232 -12.00 2.56 13.93
CA MET A 232 -10.70 2.77 14.56
C MET A 232 -10.66 3.97 15.49
N PHE A 233 -11.54 4.94 15.30
CA PHE A 233 -11.54 6.20 16.02
C PHE A 233 -12.86 6.39 16.81
N GLU A 234 -12.74 6.88 18.03
CA GLU A 234 -13.90 7.22 18.87
C GLU A 234 -14.17 8.73 18.92
N ASN A 235 -13.12 9.54 18.77
CA ASN A 235 -13.25 10.98 18.93
C ASN A 235 -12.07 11.71 18.28
N ILE A 236 -12.35 12.91 17.78
CA ILE A 236 -11.35 13.93 17.48
C ILE A 236 -11.78 15.24 18.18
N THR A 237 -10.87 15.84 18.97
CA THR A 237 -11.13 17.07 19.71
C THR A 237 -10.21 18.18 19.22
N ARG A 238 -10.77 19.36 18.94
CA ARG A 238 -10.05 20.61 18.71
C ARG A 238 -9.99 21.40 20.00
N TYR A 239 -8.80 21.85 20.41
CA TYR A 239 -8.60 22.77 21.55
C TYR A 239 -8.35 24.21 21.08
N ASP A 240 -7.57 24.36 20.00
CA ASP A 240 -7.40 25.57 19.21
C ASP A 240 -7.03 25.18 17.76
N ASP A 241 -6.53 26.11 16.96
CA ASP A 241 -6.19 25.84 15.55
C ASP A 241 -4.98 24.91 15.38
N LYS A 242 -4.16 24.72 16.42
CA LYS A 242 -2.91 23.95 16.36
C LYS A 242 -2.87 22.78 17.35
N HIS A 243 -3.82 22.67 18.26
CA HIS A 243 -3.87 21.58 19.23
C HIS A 243 -5.11 20.73 19.03
N LEU A 244 -4.89 19.45 18.87
CA LEU A 244 -5.95 18.45 18.75
C LEU A 244 -5.62 17.19 19.56
N SER A 245 -6.65 16.43 19.87
CA SER A 245 -6.46 15.03 20.27
C SER A 245 -7.27 14.10 19.38
N VAL A 246 -6.75 12.89 19.19
CA VAL A 246 -7.41 11.79 18.48
C VAL A 246 -7.50 10.61 19.44
N ARG A 247 -8.71 10.13 19.69
CA ARG A 247 -8.94 8.96 20.53
C ARG A 247 -9.23 7.73 19.69
N LEU A 248 -8.43 6.69 19.90
CA LEU A 248 -8.61 5.39 19.30
C LEU A 248 -9.71 4.58 20.01
N ALA A 249 -10.43 3.74 19.28
CA ALA A 249 -11.45 2.86 19.83
C ALA A 249 -10.85 1.85 20.85
N ASN A 250 -9.60 1.43 20.61
CA ASN A 250 -8.89 0.49 21.48
C ASN A 250 -7.48 0.99 21.77
N LYS A 251 -6.87 0.52 22.85
CA LYS A 251 -5.43 0.71 23.07
C LYS A 251 -4.65 0.11 21.90
N LYS A 252 -3.48 0.68 21.61
CA LYS A 252 -2.58 0.21 20.57
C LYS A 252 -1.15 0.23 21.07
N PRO A 253 -0.26 -0.65 20.56
CA PRO A 253 1.14 -0.70 20.98
C PRO A 253 1.94 0.57 20.63
N LYS A 254 1.53 1.30 19.58
CA LYS A 254 2.07 2.62 19.19
C LYS A 254 0.89 3.54 18.87
N PRO A 255 0.19 4.04 19.92
CA PRO A 255 -1.05 4.78 19.69
C PRO A 255 -0.85 6.05 18.86
N GLU A 256 0.30 6.72 18.98
CA GLU A 256 0.66 7.90 18.18
C GLU A 256 0.76 7.59 16.68
N TYR A 257 1.25 6.41 16.31
CA TYR A 257 1.27 5.96 14.92
C TYR A 257 -0.13 5.69 14.37
N TYR A 258 -0.98 5.03 15.16
CA TYR A 258 -2.36 4.73 14.75
C TYR A 258 -3.27 5.96 14.74
N ALA A 259 -3.02 6.92 15.63
CA ALA A 259 -3.77 8.18 15.70
C ALA A 259 -3.26 9.22 14.69
N SER A 260 -2.14 8.94 14.00
CA SER A 260 -1.58 9.86 13.00
C SER A 260 -2.46 9.92 11.76
N LEU A 261 -2.97 11.10 11.48
CA LEU A 261 -3.86 11.40 10.36
C LEU A 261 -3.14 12.23 9.30
N THR A 262 -3.44 11.97 8.02
CA THR A 262 -3.10 12.85 6.90
C THR A 262 -4.26 13.82 6.68
N PRO A 263 -4.03 15.13 6.64
CA PRO A 263 -5.11 16.11 6.51
C PRO A 263 -5.66 16.17 5.08
N TYR A 264 -6.93 16.58 4.97
CA TYR A 264 -7.56 17.02 3.74
C TYR A 264 -7.80 18.53 3.82
N SER A 265 -7.22 19.32 2.91
CA SER A 265 -7.33 20.77 2.92
C SER A 265 -8.79 21.21 2.92
N ARG A 266 -9.24 21.85 3.99
CA ARG A 266 -10.59 22.39 4.13
C ARG A 266 -10.90 23.39 2.99
N VAL A 267 -9.92 24.19 2.61
CA VAL A 267 -10.09 25.20 1.55
C VAL A 267 -10.27 24.54 0.19
N PHE A 268 -9.43 23.54 -0.13
CA PHE A 268 -9.52 22.81 -1.41
C PHE A 268 -10.82 22.00 -1.51
N TYR A 269 -11.21 21.30 -0.45
CA TYR A 269 -12.39 20.45 -0.42
C TYR A 269 -13.68 21.16 -0.03
N ARG A 270 -13.73 22.49 -0.05
CA ARG A 270 -14.95 23.28 0.26
C ARG A 270 -16.13 23.00 -0.68
N GLU A 271 -15.83 22.40 -1.85
CA GLU A 271 -16.84 22.01 -2.84
C GLU A 271 -17.01 20.47 -2.90
N PHE A 272 -16.58 19.76 -1.85
CA PHE A 272 -16.77 18.31 -1.75
C PHE A 272 -18.24 17.98 -1.55
N GLY A 273 -18.84 17.19 -2.46
CA GLY A 273 -20.26 16.86 -2.47
C GLY A 273 -20.57 15.70 -3.40
N PRO A 274 -21.85 15.53 -3.82
CA PRO A 274 -22.31 14.39 -4.63
C PRO A 274 -21.59 14.22 -5.97
N ASP A 275 -21.08 15.28 -6.56
CA ASP A 275 -20.35 15.28 -7.83
C ASP A 275 -18.82 15.16 -7.65
N PHE A 276 -18.36 14.84 -6.44
CA PHE A 276 -16.95 14.77 -6.07
C PHE A 276 -16.07 14.04 -7.08
N GLU A 277 -16.50 12.85 -7.52
CA GLU A 277 -15.67 12.01 -8.38
C GLU A 277 -15.38 12.64 -9.74
N ASP A 278 -16.32 13.43 -10.26
CA ASP A 278 -16.17 14.15 -11.52
C ASP A 278 -15.45 15.50 -11.30
N ARG A 279 -15.92 16.31 -10.34
CA ARG A 279 -15.42 17.67 -10.03
C ARG A 279 -13.93 17.67 -9.69
N TYR A 280 -13.47 16.69 -8.92
CA TYR A 280 -12.08 16.58 -8.45
C TYR A 280 -11.22 15.65 -9.30
N ASN A 281 -11.72 15.07 -10.37
CA ASN A 281 -11.04 14.02 -11.13
C ASN A 281 -9.61 14.41 -11.54
N TRP A 282 -9.43 15.62 -12.09
CA TRP A 282 -8.14 16.15 -12.53
C TRP A 282 -7.80 17.50 -11.87
N ARG A 283 -8.53 17.86 -10.84
CA ARG A 283 -8.27 19.08 -10.08
C ARG A 283 -7.02 18.89 -9.24
N VAL A 284 -6.03 19.74 -9.50
CA VAL A 284 -4.77 19.72 -8.76
C VAL A 284 -5.01 20.25 -7.35
N ARG A 285 -4.60 19.47 -6.38
CA ARG A 285 -4.73 19.79 -4.94
C ARG A 285 -3.43 20.40 -4.40
N PRO A 286 -3.49 21.26 -3.39
CA PRO A 286 -2.32 21.66 -2.63
C PRO A 286 -1.77 20.47 -1.82
N THR A 287 -0.50 20.54 -1.44
CA THR A 287 0.21 19.52 -0.66
C THR A 287 0.80 20.09 0.61
N THR A 288 0.95 19.28 1.65
CA THR A 288 1.72 19.60 2.84
C THR A 288 3.18 19.18 2.71
N GLY A 289 3.48 18.33 1.72
CA GLY A 289 4.78 17.74 1.47
C GLY A 289 5.68 18.55 0.53
N ALA A 290 6.82 17.94 0.18
CA ALA A 290 7.89 18.61 -0.57
C ALA A 290 7.60 18.81 -2.06
N TYR A 291 6.65 18.08 -2.63
CA TYR A 291 6.34 18.14 -4.07
C TYR A 291 4.87 18.38 -4.32
N GLU A 292 4.58 19.20 -5.30
CA GLU A 292 3.24 19.48 -5.81
C GLU A 292 3.12 19.14 -7.29
N ILE A 293 1.89 18.98 -7.78
CA ILE A 293 1.55 18.97 -9.19
C ILE A 293 1.01 20.35 -9.53
N LYS A 294 1.48 20.97 -10.62
CA LYS A 294 0.88 22.18 -11.19
C LYS A 294 0.01 21.81 -12.39
N ASN A 295 -0.92 22.67 -12.77
CA ASN A 295 -1.82 22.38 -13.91
C ASN A 295 -1.04 22.06 -15.21
N GLU A 296 0.02 22.83 -15.47
CA GLU A 296 0.92 22.66 -16.61
C GLU A 296 1.77 21.38 -16.55
N ASP A 297 1.90 20.78 -15.36
CA ASP A 297 2.67 19.56 -15.15
C ASP A 297 1.92 18.29 -15.60
N VAL A 298 0.61 18.40 -15.87
CA VAL A 298 -0.22 17.27 -16.32
C VAL A 298 -0.41 17.33 -17.83
N VAL A 299 0.36 16.55 -18.56
CA VAL A 299 0.19 16.35 -19.99
C VAL A 299 -0.53 15.03 -20.21
N LYS A 300 -1.88 15.07 -20.28
CA LYS A 300 -2.74 13.88 -20.35
C LYS A 300 -2.27 12.90 -21.44
N GLY A 301 -2.14 11.62 -21.04
CA GLY A 301 -1.68 10.56 -21.94
C GLY A 301 -0.19 10.61 -22.30
N ARG A 302 0.61 11.49 -21.69
CA ARG A 302 2.04 11.64 -21.98
C ARG A 302 2.92 11.66 -20.72
N SER A 303 2.69 12.58 -19.79
CA SER A 303 3.53 12.72 -18.60
C SER A 303 2.82 13.44 -17.46
N ILE A 304 3.30 13.23 -16.26
CA ILE A 304 2.98 14.04 -15.08
C ILE A 304 4.31 14.40 -14.40
N THR A 305 4.45 15.63 -13.96
CA THR A 305 5.65 16.09 -13.24
C THR A 305 5.26 16.49 -11.82
N LEU A 306 6.07 16.10 -10.85
CA LEU A 306 6.04 16.66 -9.51
C LEU A 306 7.10 17.76 -9.45
N SER A 307 6.70 18.96 -9.05
CA SER A 307 7.59 20.11 -8.89
C SER A 307 7.82 20.37 -7.42
N ARG A 308 9.10 20.60 -7.02
CA ARG A 308 9.42 20.86 -5.61
C ARG A 308 8.81 22.20 -5.18
N VAL A 309 8.17 22.21 -4.03
CA VAL A 309 7.65 23.42 -3.40
C VAL A 309 8.84 24.26 -2.94
N GLU A 310 9.02 25.46 -3.51
CA GLU A 310 10.23 26.28 -3.34
C GLU A 310 10.44 26.71 -1.88
N ASP A 311 9.37 27.13 -1.20
CA ASP A 311 9.36 27.59 0.17
C ASP A 311 8.70 26.58 1.12
N TRP A 312 8.87 25.28 0.82
CA TRP A 312 8.31 24.24 1.66
C TRP A 312 8.70 24.42 3.13
N TRP A 313 7.71 24.56 3.99
CA TRP A 313 7.89 24.91 5.40
C TRP A 313 8.78 23.92 6.19
N ALA A 314 8.84 22.67 5.78
CA ALA A 314 9.60 21.62 6.46
C ALA A 314 10.98 21.35 5.86
N LEU A 315 11.43 22.13 4.87
CA LEU A 315 12.68 21.89 4.12
C LEU A 315 13.90 21.75 5.03
N ASP A 316 14.05 22.65 6.02
CA ASP A 316 15.21 22.70 6.90
C ASP A 316 15.05 21.90 8.19
N THR A 317 13.94 21.16 8.34
CA THR A 317 13.74 20.31 9.52
C THR A 317 14.71 19.13 9.51
N ARG A 318 15.02 18.59 10.72
CA ARG A 318 16.05 17.55 10.92
C ARG A 318 15.95 16.38 9.96
N TYR A 319 14.75 15.87 9.71
CA TYR A 319 14.55 14.67 8.89
C TYR A 319 14.31 14.96 7.41
N ASN A 320 14.30 16.22 6.97
CA ASN A 320 14.01 16.60 5.59
C ASN A 320 15.14 17.36 4.89
N ARG A 321 16.03 18.04 5.63
CA ARG A 321 17.06 18.94 5.06
C ARG A 321 17.96 18.29 3.99
N HIS A 322 18.17 16.98 4.07
CA HIS A 322 18.99 16.21 3.12
C HIS A 322 18.18 15.27 2.24
N ARG A 323 16.87 15.48 2.16
CA ARG A 323 15.93 14.73 1.34
C ARG A 323 15.22 15.66 0.34
N PHE A 324 14.45 15.09 -0.57
CA PHE A 324 13.66 15.86 -1.54
C PHE A 324 14.52 16.84 -2.32
N ASN A 325 15.64 16.35 -2.87
CA ASN A 325 16.71 17.20 -3.37
C ASN A 325 16.47 17.67 -4.81
N VAL A 326 15.79 16.91 -5.65
CA VAL A 326 15.55 17.29 -7.05
C VAL A 326 14.45 18.35 -7.17
N ASP A 327 14.57 19.25 -8.14
CA ASP A 327 13.53 20.26 -8.37
C ASP A 327 12.30 19.66 -9.01
N ARG A 328 12.49 18.64 -9.83
CA ARG A 328 11.39 18.01 -10.58
C ARG A 328 11.54 16.49 -10.63
N ILE A 329 10.42 15.77 -10.51
CA ILE A 329 10.32 14.35 -10.80
C ILE A 329 9.38 14.18 -11.98
N LYS A 330 9.93 13.83 -13.16
CA LYS A 330 9.15 13.72 -14.38
C LYS A 330 8.79 12.26 -14.68
N TYR A 331 7.52 11.94 -14.53
CA TYR A 331 6.95 10.63 -14.86
C TYR A 331 6.45 10.61 -16.30
N SER A 332 7.15 9.90 -17.18
CA SER A 332 6.76 9.74 -18.58
C SER A 332 5.94 8.48 -18.82
N LEU A 333 4.92 8.55 -19.68
CA LEU A 333 4.17 7.35 -20.09
C LEU A 333 5.01 6.52 -21.06
N VAL A 334 5.41 5.34 -20.62
CA VAL A 334 6.06 4.33 -21.45
C VAL A 334 5.32 3.01 -21.28
N ARG A 335 4.76 2.46 -22.36
CA ARG A 335 3.77 1.38 -22.31
C ARG A 335 4.35 -0.04 -22.28
N SER A 336 5.66 -0.20 -22.25
CA SER A 336 6.30 -1.49 -22.06
C SER A 336 7.60 -1.36 -21.28
N ASP A 337 7.86 -2.33 -20.46
CA ASP A 337 9.03 -2.44 -19.61
C ASP A 337 10.34 -2.56 -20.42
N GLU A 338 10.29 -3.23 -21.58
CA GLU A 338 11.40 -3.28 -22.52
C GLU A 338 11.72 -1.88 -23.09
N LYS A 339 10.69 -1.10 -23.40
CA LYS A 339 10.88 0.27 -23.90
C LYS A 339 11.45 1.19 -22.82
N VAL A 340 10.99 1.04 -21.57
CA VAL A 340 11.60 1.78 -20.43
C VAL A 340 13.09 1.45 -20.32
N PHE A 341 13.44 0.16 -20.42
CA PHE A 341 14.84 -0.27 -20.35
C PHE A 341 15.69 0.31 -21.50
N GLU A 342 15.15 0.40 -22.73
CA GLU A 342 15.85 1.06 -23.84
C GLU A 342 16.06 2.55 -23.61
N LEU A 343 15.05 3.26 -23.04
CA LEU A 343 15.18 4.67 -22.68
C LEU A 343 16.18 4.87 -21.54
N PHE A 344 16.21 3.97 -20.58
CA PHE A 344 17.21 3.97 -19.50
C PHE A 344 18.63 3.84 -20.07
N LYS A 345 18.89 2.91 -20.97
CA LYS A 345 20.21 2.74 -21.61
C LYS A 345 20.67 3.97 -22.40
N LYS A 346 19.73 4.82 -22.83
CA LYS A 346 20.01 6.08 -23.56
C LYS A 346 20.18 7.29 -22.63
N GLY A 347 19.92 7.18 -21.33
CA GLY A 347 19.95 8.29 -20.39
C GLY A 347 18.68 9.17 -20.40
N GLU A 348 17.62 8.73 -21.04
CA GLU A 348 16.32 9.42 -21.02
C GLU A 348 15.52 9.08 -19.73
N ILE A 349 15.85 7.99 -19.08
CA ILE A 349 15.40 7.54 -17.73
C ILE A 349 16.64 7.41 -16.86
N ASP A 350 16.63 8.01 -15.69
CA ASP A 350 17.84 8.11 -14.84
C ASP A 350 18.10 6.86 -14.00
N MET A 351 17.05 6.06 -13.70
CA MET A 351 17.16 4.85 -12.90
C MET A 351 16.21 3.76 -13.41
N PHE A 352 16.63 2.51 -13.29
CA PHE A 352 15.81 1.35 -13.65
C PHE A 352 16.00 0.18 -12.68
N GLY A 353 14.89 -0.47 -12.30
CA GLY A 353 14.91 -1.66 -11.46
C GLY A 353 15.41 -2.91 -12.19
N LEU A 354 16.48 -3.52 -11.72
CA LEU A 354 17.15 -4.67 -12.32
C LEU A 354 16.85 -6.00 -11.60
N GLY A 355 15.65 -6.12 -11.06
CA GLY A 355 15.25 -7.30 -10.27
C GLY A 355 15.12 -8.61 -11.06
N LEU A 356 15.14 -8.59 -12.40
CA LEU A 356 15.11 -9.80 -13.22
C LEU A 356 16.54 -10.30 -13.48
N PRO A 357 16.86 -11.60 -13.21
CA PRO A 357 18.20 -12.14 -13.41
C PRO A 357 18.75 -11.92 -14.83
N LYS A 358 17.91 -12.10 -15.86
CA LYS A 358 18.32 -11.87 -17.24
C LYS A 358 18.80 -10.43 -17.48
N ARG A 359 18.11 -9.43 -16.87
CA ARG A 359 18.53 -8.03 -17.00
C ARG A 359 19.83 -7.78 -16.28
N TRP A 360 19.95 -8.24 -15.03
CA TRP A 360 21.14 -8.05 -14.21
C TRP A 360 22.40 -8.69 -14.79
N TYR A 361 22.31 -9.96 -15.22
CA TYR A 361 23.47 -10.75 -15.61
C TYR A 361 23.79 -10.72 -17.12
N GLU A 362 22.80 -10.40 -17.98
CA GLU A 362 23.01 -10.46 -19.44
C GLU A 362 22.81 -9.09 -20.10
N GLN A 363 21.68 -8.41 -19.81
CA GLN A 363 21.31 -7.22 -20.54
C GLN A 363 22.04 -5.95 -20.05
N MET A 364 22.68 -6.02 -18.86
CA MET A 364 23.53 -4.95 -18.35
C MET A 364 25.01 -5.12 -18.74
N GLU A 365 25.37 -6.15 -19.50
CA GLU A 365 26.69 -6.26 -20.12
C GLU A 365 26.77 -5.34 -21.35
N ILE A 366 26.82 -4.03 -21.11
CA ILE A 366 26.77 -2.99 -22.11
C ILE A 366 27.93 -1.97 -21.89
N PRO A 367 28.38 -1.30 -22.96
CA PRO A 367 29.47 -0.32 -22.85
C PRO A 367 29.22 0.79 -21.81
N ALA A 368 27.98 1.19 -21.63
CA ALA A 368 27.63 2.23 -20.64
C ALA A 368 27.91 1.79 -19.18
N VAL A 369 27.83 0.50 -18.88
CA VAL A 369 28.18 -0.07 -17.55
C VAL A 369 29.68 -0.23 -17.45
N PHE A 370 30.34 -0.88 -18.42
CA PHE A 370 31.78 -1.10 -18.41
C PHE A 370 32.60 0.20 -18.40
N ASN A 371 32.07 1.25 -19.03
CA ASN A 371 32.67 2.58 -19.02
C ASN A 371 32.25 3.42 -17.80
N GLY A 372 31.56 2.86 -16.82
CA GLY A 372 31.17 3.53 -15.58
C GLY A 372 30.16 4.68 -15.73
N TYR A 373 29.45 4.78 -16.86
CA TYR A 373 28.39 5.78 -17.05
C TYR A 373 27.09 5.37 -16.35
N ILE A 374 26.84 4.07 -16.27
CA ILE A 374 25.75 3.46 -15.50
C ILE A 374 26.39 2.66 -14.37
N GLU A 375 25.95 2.90 -13.16
CA GLU A 375 26.34 2.16 -11.96
C GLU A 375 25.29 1.13 -11.57
N LYS A 376 25.73 -0.03 -11.11
CA LYS A 376 24.89 -1.11 -10.59
C LYS A 376 24.91 -1.12 -9.08
N LYS A 377 23.74 -1.27 -8.45
CA LYS A 377 23.60 -1.33 -7.00
C LYS A 377 22.75 -2.52 -6.59
N THR A 378 23.20 -3.24 -5.57
CA THR A 378 22.39 -4.23 -4.84
C THR A 378 22.29 -3.78 -3.40
N PHE A 379 21.10 -3.74 -2.83
CA PHE A 379 20.93 -3.42 -1.42
C PHE A 379 19.89 -4.31 -0.77
N TYR A 380 20.19 -4.68 0.47
CA TYR A 380 19.34 -5.50 1.32
C TYR A 380 18.53 -4.61 2.25
N ASN A 381 17.34 -5.05 2.60
CA ASN A 381 16.49 -4.39 3.57
C ASN A 381 15.70 -5.41 4.40
N VAL A 382 15.02 -4.92 5.43
CA VAL A 382 14.15 -5.74 6.28
C VAL A 382 12.67 -5.39 6.09
N TYR A 383 12.33 -4.75 4.97
CA TYR A 383 10.93 -4.47 4.65
C TYR A 383 10.15 -5.79 4.52
N PRO A 384 8.93 -5.88 5.07
CA PRO A 384 8.13 -7.10 5.01
C PRO A 384 7.96 -7.62 3.59
N ARG A 385 8.06 -8.94 3.42
CA ARG A 385 8.06 -9.56 2.08
C ARG A 385 6.65 -9.60 1.51
N VAL A 386 6.53 -9.25 0.23
CA VAL A 386 5.25 -9.40 -0.48
C VAL A 386 4.85 -10.86 -0.46
N PRO A 387 3.65 -11.23 0.04
CA PRO A 387 3.15 -12.60 0.04
C PRO A 387 2.78 -13.04 -1.37
N ARG A 388 3.79 -13.30 -2.19
CA ARG A 388 3.65 -13.66 -3.61
C ARG A 388 3.54 -15.16 -3.77
N GLY A 389 2.48 -15.62 -4.43
CA GLY A 389 2.24 -17.05 -4.63
C GLY A 389 0.96 -17.32 -5.38
N LEU A 390 0.45 -18.55 -5.28
CA LEU A 390 -0.84 -18.92 -5.85
C LEU A 390 -1.90 -18.90 -4.73
N TYR A 391 -2.84 -17.97 -4.84
CA TYR A 391 -4.00 -17.87 -3.96
C TYR A 391 -5.08 -18.82 -4.47
N ILE A 392 -5.59 -19.65 -3.58
CA ILE A 392 -6.58 -20.68 -3.88
C ILE A 392 -7.97 -20.14 -3.52
N ASN A 393 -8.92 -20.21 -4.42
CA ASN A 393 -10.30 -19.84 -4.14
C ASN A 393 -11.06 -21.03 -3.53
N HIS A 394 -11.25 -21.00 -2.22
CA HIS A 394 -11.86 -22.07 -1.44
C HIS A 394 -13.36 -22.30 -1.73
N SER A 395 -14.01 -21.39 -2.45
CA SER A 395 -15.42 -21.56 -2.86
C SER A 395 -15.61 -22.35 -4.16
N ARG A 396 -14.50 -22.74 -4.82
CA ARG A 396 -14.54 -23.45 -6.09
C ARG A 396 -14.56 -24.97 -5.88
N ALA A 397 -15.20 -25.67 -6.79
CA ALA A 397 -15.32 -27.13 -6.75
C ALA A 397 -13.97 -27.80 -6.49
N PHE A 398 -13.96 -28.74 -5.55
CA PHE A 398 -12.81 -29.49 -5.03
C PHE A 398 -11.78 -28.66 -4.22
N LEU A 399 -11.74 -27.32 -4.37
CA LEU A 399 -10.79 -26.47 -3.64
C LEU A 399 -11.22 -26.20 -2.19
N GLU A 400 -12.44 -26.53 -1.81
CA GLU A 400 -12.91 -26.59 -0.42
C GLU A 400 -12.28 -27.76 0.38
N ASP A 401 -11.83 -28.83 -0.30
CA ASP A 401 -11.18 -29.96 0.36
C ASP A 401 -9.70 -29.63 0.67
N VAL A 402 -9.36 -29.72 1.95
CA VAL A 402 -7.99 -29.47 2.44
C VAL A 402 -6.97 -30.45 1.84
N ASN A 403 -7.35 -31.70 1.54
CA ASN A 403 -6.45 -32.68 0.93
C ASN A 403 -6.11 -32.26 -0.51
N VAL A 404 -7.07 -31.73 -1.27
CA VAL A 404 -6.77 -31.16 -2.59
C VAL A 404 -5.78 -30.02 -2.44
N ARG A 405 -6.00 -29.07 -1.52
CA ARG A 405 -5.09 -27.94 -1.34
C ARG A 405 -3.70 -28.35 -0.86
N MET A 406 -3.60 -29.34 0.03
CA MET A 406 -2.30 -29.94 0.43
C MET A 406 -1.59 -30.57 -0.76
N GLY A 407 -2.34 -31.32 -1.59
CA GLY A 407 -1.82 -31.89 -2.82
C GLY A 407 -1.30 -30.80 -3.78
N LEU A 408 -2.03 -29.69 -3.93
CA LEU A 408 -1.59 -28.55 -4.74
C LEU A 408 -0.26 -27.96 -4.22
N GLN A 409 -0.07 -27.83 -2.91
CA GLN A 409 1.18 -27.32 -2.34
C GLN A 409 2.36 -28.26 -2.66
N HIS A 410 2.19 -29.58 -2.52
CA HIS A 410 3.22 -30.57 -2.86
C HIS A 410 3.46 -30.72 -4.37
N ALA A 411 2.46 -30.47 -5.21
CA ALA A 411 2.58 -30.54 -6.66
C ALA A 411 3.23 -29.30 -7.31
N THR A 412 3.31 -28.19 -6.58
CA THR A 412 3.74 -26.90 -7.14
C THR A 412 5.22 -26.62 -6.84
N ASN A 413 6.10 -26.83 -7.81
CA ASN A 413 7.56 -26.77 -7.65
C ASN A 413 8.12 -25.34 -7.75
N TRP A 414 7.87 -24.51 -6.73
CA TRP A 414 8.46 -23.18 -6.66
C TRP A 414 9.99 -23.20 -6.55
N GLN A 415 10.58 -24.23 -5.92
CA GLN A 415 12.03 -24.30 -5.81
C GLN A 415 12.69 -24.35 -7.19
N LYS A 416 12.14 -25.13 -8.12
CA LYS A 416 12.66 -25.20 -9.49
C LYS A 416 12.53 -23.87 -10.26
N VAL A 417 11.47 -23.10 -10.00
CA VAL A 417 11.31 -21.74 -10.53
C VAL A 417 12.40 -20.82 -9.97
N ILE A 418 12.66 -20.90 -8.66
CA ILE A 418 13.71 -20.11 -8.00
C ILE A 418 15.09 -20.44 -8.61
N ASP A 419 15.42 -21.72 -8.72
CA ASP A 419 16.74 -22.15 -9.18
C ASP A 419 16.98 -21.83 -10.67
N ILE A 420 15.97 -22.02 -11.53
CA ILE A 420 16.14 -21.91 -12.98
C ILE A 420 15.71 -20.56 -13.52
N ASP A 421 14.45 -20.13 -13.23
CA ASP A 421 13.90 -18.91 -13.83
C ASP A 421 14.38 -17.66 -13.10
N LEU A 422 14.61 -17.77 -11.79
CA LEU A 422 15.13 -16.70 -10.95
C LEU A 422 16.63 -16.87 -10.61
N ARG A 423 17.29 -17.90 -11.12
CA ARG A 423 18.75 -18.17 -11.00
C ARG A 423 19.28 -18.12 -9.55
N GLY A 424 18.46 -18.52 -8.58
CA GLY A 424 18.80 -18.47 -7.16
C GLY A 424 18.77 -17.06 -6.54
N ASP A 425 18.35 -16.03 -7.26
CA ASP A 425 18.26 -14.65 -6.77
C ASP A 425 17.05 -14.38 -5.84
N ALA A 426 16.26 -15.40 -5.56
CA ALA A 426 15.10 -15.33 -4.70
C ALA A 426 15.10 -16.47 -3.69
N GLY A 427 14.55 -16.23 -2.51
CA GLY A 427 14.31 -17.26 -1.50
C GLY A 427 12.90 -17.86 -1.59
N ARG A 428 12.72 -19.02 -1.00
CA ARG A 428 11.40 -19.63 -0.82
C ARG A 428 10.60 -18.84 0.22
N LEU A 429 9.40 -18.43 -0.12
CA LEU A 429 8.48 -17.83 0.84
C LEU A 429 7.80 -18.95 1.65
N ASN A 430 7.67 -18.79 2.96
CA ASN A 430 7.17 -19.82 3.86
C ASN A 430 5.77 -19.53 4.42
N ILE A 431 5.52 -18.29 4.79
CA ILE A 431 4.30 -17.86 5.47
C ILE A 431 3.68 -16.62 4.80
N TYR A 432 2.46 -16.30 5.16
CA TYR A 432 1.71 -15.21 4.53
C TYR A 432 2.31 -13.84 4.85
N ASN A 433 2.62 -13.55 6.11
CA ASN A 433 3.24 -12.29 6.54
C ASN A 433 4.71 -12.50 6.94
N GLU A 434 5.57 -12.85 5.98
CA GLU A 434 7.00 -13.03 6.22
C GLU A 434 7.74 -11.69 6.23
N GLY A 435 8.73 -11.57 7.12
CA GLY A 435 9.60 -10.40 7.22
C GLY A 435 9.12 -9.31 8.18
N TYR A 436 8.13 -9.59 9.02
CA TYR A 436 7.71 -8.71 10.12
C TYR A 436 8.49 -8.95 11.42
N GLY A 437 9.73 -9.42 11.32
CA GLY A 437 10.59 -9.68 12.48
C GLY A 437 9.95 -10.69 13.45
N LYS A 438 9.85 -10.32 14.73
CA LYS A 438 9.29 -11.17 15.78
C LYS A 438 7.82 -11.59 15.58
N PHE A 439 7.08 -10.87 14.72
CA PHE A 439 5.69 -11.20 14.44
C PHE A 439 5.52 -12.31 13.39
N SER A 440 6.59 -12.63 12.63
CA SER A 440 6.59 -13.72 11.65
C SER A 440 7.03 -15.03 12.31
N ASN A 441 6.22 -16.09 12.19
CA ASN A 441 6.61 -17.41 12.70
C ASN A 441 7.65 -18.07 11.79
N SER A 442 8.91 -18.00 12.17
CA SER A 442 10.04 -18.54 11.40
C SER A 442 10.17 -20.07 11.45
N GLU A 443 9.42 -20.74 12.32
CA GLU A 443 9.42 -22.22 12.47
C GLU A 443 8.64 -22.89 11.34
N ILE A 444 7.62 -22.21 10.81
CA ILE A 444 6.81 -22.71 9.71
C ILE A 444 7.61 -22.67 8.42
N LYS A 445 7.61 -23.79 7.70
CA LYS A 445 8.22 -23.92 6.37
C LYS A 445 7.17 -24.31 5.34
N ALA A 446 7.29 -23.74 4.15
CA ALA A 446 6.46 -24.15 3.02
C ALA A 446 6.65 -25.64 2.75
N ARG A 447 5.56 -26.34 2.42
CA ARG A 447 5.63 -27.74 2.07
C ARG A 447 6.56 -27.97 0.87
N GLU A 448 7.35 -29.02 0.95
CA GLU A 448 8.28 -29.41 -0.10
C GLU A 448 7.53 -29.88 -1.36
N TYR A 449 8.16 -29.76 -2.50
CA TYR A 449 7.69 -30.38 -3.73
C TYR A 449 7.89 -31.89 -3.65
N SER A 450 6.82 -32.65 -3.75
CA SER A 450 6.83 -34.11 -3.82
C SER A 450 5.60 -34.61 -4.59
N PRO A 451 5.77 -35.07 -5.83
CA PRO A 451 4.69 -35.68 -6.60
C PRO A 451 4.03 -36.85 -5.88
N GLU A 452 4.78 -37.59 -5.08
CA GLU A 452 4.30 -38.75 -4.29
C GLU A 452 3.33 -38.28 -3.21
N LYS A 453 3.75 -37.34 -2.35
CA LYS A 453 2.91 -36.76 -1.29
C LYS A 453 1.68 -36.03 -1.89
N ALA A 454 1.84 -35.41 -3.05
CA ALA A 454 0.72 -34.80 -3.76
C ALA A 454 -0.33 -35.85 -4.17
N ARG A 455 0.09 -36.97 -4.78
CA ARG A 455 -0.82 -38.06 -5.16
C ARG A 455 -1.51 -38.69 -3.94
N GLU A 456 -0.78 -38.88 -2.83
CA GLU A 456 -1.36 -39.36 -1.58
C GLU A 456 -2.48 -38.44 -1.07
N ALA A 457 -2.24 -37.13 -1.12
CA ALA A 457 -3.23 -36.15 -0.73
C ALA A 457 -4.44 -36.12 -1.69
N PHE A 458 -4.20 -36.16 -3.00
CA PHE A 458 -5.26 -36.24 -4.01
C PHE A 458 -6.08 -37.53 -3.91
N ALA A 459 -5.43 -38.65 -3.56
CA ALA A 459 -6.14 -39.91 -3.35
C ALA A 459 -7.07 -39.85 -2.14
N LYS A 460 -6.69 -39.18 -1.04
CA LYS A 460 -7.58 -38.92 0.12
C LYS A 460 -8.81 -38.09 -0.27
N ALA A 461 -8.69 -37.22 -1.29
CA ALA A 461 -9.79 -36.44 -1.87
C ALA A 461 -10.56 -37.19 -2.99
N GLY A 462 -10.24 -38.49 -3.23
CA GLY A 462 -10.93 -39.34 -4.17
C GLY A 462 -10.41 -39.31 -5.62
N PHE A 463 -9.29 -38.66 -5.90
CA PHE A 463 -8.66 -38.61 -7.21
C PHE A 463 -7.63 -39.75 -7.33
N THR A 464 -8.09 -40.93 -7.76
CA THR A 464 -7.29 -42.15 -7.77
C THR A 464 -7.07 -42.73 -9.16
N LYS A 465 -7.85 -42.33 -10.16
CA LYS A 465 -7.74 -42.83 -11.53
C LYS A 465 -6.84 -41.92 -12.36
N GLN A 466 -5.95 -42.45 -13.14
CA GLN A 466 -5.12 -41.69 -14.08
C GLN A 466 -5.69 -41.75 -15.49
N GLY A 467 -5.94 -40.59 -16.09
CA GLY A 467 -6.33 -40.47 -17.48
C GLY A 467 -5.15 -40.78 -18.46
N ASN A 468 -5.46 -40.96 -19.73
CA ASN A 468 -4.45 -41.22 -20.76
C ASN A 468 -3.39 -40.14 -20.94
N ASP A 469 -3.73 -38.92 -20.53
CA ASP A 469 -2.86 -37.74 -20.53
C ASP A 469 -2.10 -37.50 -19.20
N GLY A 470 -2.20 -38.45 -18.29
CA GLY A 470 -1.53 -38.42 -17.01
C GLY A 470 -2.28 -37.65 -15.91
N VAL A 471 -3.40 -37.02 -16.22
CA VAL A 471 -4.19 -36.21 -15.23
C VAL A 471 -5.07 -37.16 -14.40
N LEU A 472 -5.06 -36.94 -13.09
CA LEU A 472 -5.91 -37.67 -12.15
C LEU A 472 -7.39 -37.32 -12.31
N GLN A 473 -8.23 -38.32 -12.05
CA GLN A 473 -9.69 -38.25 -12.08
C GLN A 473 -10.27 -38.92 -10.85
N ASN A 474 -11.43 -38.46 -10.42
CA ASN A 474 -12.21 -39.09 -9.38
C ASN A 474 -13.08 -40.24 -9.94
N ALA A 475 -13.88 -40.88 -9.09
CA ALA A 475 -14.75 -41.99 -9.46
C ALA A 475 -15.80 -41.62 -10.54
N ARG A 476 -16.18 -40.32 -10.61
CA ARG A 476 -17.14 -39.79 -11.60
C ARG A 476 -16.48 -39.41 -12.93
N GLY A 477 -15.17 -39.57 -13.07
CA GLY A 477 -14.42 -39.14 -14.23
C GLY A 477 -14.10 -37.65 -14.28
N GLU A 478 -14.35 -36.91 -13.20
CA GLU A 478 -14.02 -35.49 -13.12
C GLU A 478 -12.52 -35.31 -12.92
N ARG A 479 -11.93 -34.43 -13.72
CA ARG A 479 -10.49 -34.23 -13.79
C ARG A 479 -9.97 -33.34 -12.67
N LEU A 480 -8.77 -33.64 -12.18
CA LEU A 480 -8.01 -32.75 -11.28
C LEU A 480 -7.36 -31.63 -12.10
N SER A 481 -8.14 -30.61 -12.41
CA SER A 481 -7.74 -29.56 -13.35
C SER A 481 -8.23 -28.20 -12.85
N PHE A 482 -7.30 -27.23 -12.70
CA PHE A 482 -7.61 -25.89 -12.21
C PHE A 482 -6.98 -24.82 -13.11
N SER A 483 -7.68 -23.69 -13.25
CA SER A 483 -7.15 -22.53 -13.94
C SER A 483 -6.28 -21.68 -13.01
N ILE A 484 -5.18 -21.08 -13.56
CA ILE A 484 -4.39 -20.07 -12.90
C ILE A 484 -4.56 -18.75 -13.64
N THR A 485 -5.35 -17.84 -13.07
CA THR A 485 -5.50 -16.48 -13.56
C THR A 485 -4.27 -15.64 -13.22
N HIS A 486 -3.72 -14.93 -14.21
CA HIS A 486 -2.55 -14.07 -14.00
C HIS A 486 -2.52 -12.91 -14.98
N THR A 487 -1.84 -11.82 -14.59
CA THR A 487 -1.53 -10.73 -15.53
C THR A 487 -0.58 -11.23 -16.62
N ALA A 488 -0.91 -10.96 -17.88
CA ALA A 488 -0.10 -11.38 -19.03
C ALA A 488 1.27 -10.69 -18.99
N SER A 489 2.29 -11.50 -18.72
CA SER A 489 3.70 -11.11 -18.69
C SER A 489 4.54 -12.29 -19.16
N PRO A 490 5.49 -12.10 -20.08
CA PRO A 490 6.36 -13.19 -20.56
C PRO A 490 7.11 -13.90 -19.42
N VAL A 491 7.57 -13.14 -18.42
CA VAL A 491 8.31 -13.70 -17.28
C VAL A 491 7.39 -14.53 -16.39
N VAL A 492 6.21 -13.99 -16.04
CA VAL A 492 5.22 -14.72 -15.23
C VAL A 492 4.73 -15.95 -15.98
N GLY A 493 4.41 -15.81 -17.27
CA GLY A 493 3.99 -16.95 -18.12
C GLY A 493 5.00 -18.08 -18.12
N LYS A 494 6.31 -17.77 -18.25
CA LYS A 494 7.38 -18.77 -18.21
C LYS A 494 7.46 -19.50 -16.88
N MET A 495 7.40 -18.77 -15.76
CA MET A 495 7.39 -19.37 -14.42
C MET A 495 6.18 -20.29 -14.21
N LEU A 496 4.98 -19.83 -14.58
CA LEU A 496 3.76 -20.61 -14.43
C LEU A 496 3.74 -21.83 -15.37
N GLN A 497 4.30 -21.71 -16.58
CA GLN A 497 4.45 -22.85 -17.49
C GLN A 497 5.32 -23.94 -16.86
N ARG A 498 6.42 -23.58 -16.17
CA ARG A 498 7.25 -24.55 -15.43
C ARG A 498 6.46 -25.20 -14.30
N LEU A 499 5.69 -24.43 -13.52
CA LEU A 499 4.84 -25.00 -12.47
C LEU A 499 3.81 -25.98 -13.03
N LYS A 500 3.19 -25.66 -14.19
CA LYS A 500 2.27 -26.55 -14.90
C LYS A 500 2.91 -27.88 -15.29
N GLU A 501 4.12 -27.85 -15.86
CA GLU A 501 4.87 -29.04 -16.24
C GLU A 501 5.26 -29.91 -15.04
N GLU A 502 5.65 -29.28 -13.93
CA GLU A 502 5.98 -29.99 -12.70
C GLU A 502 4.73 -30.58 -12.02
N ALA A 503 3.62 -29.86 -12.02
CA ALA A 503 2.36 -30.31 -11.42
C ALA A 503 1.79 -31.56 -12.15
N LEU A 504 1.97 -31.65 -13.47
CA LEU A 504 1.52 -32.80 -14.25
C LEU A 504 2.19 -34.12 -13.81
N LYS A 505 3.41 -34.07 -13.27
CA LYS A 505 4.09 -35.24 -12.69
C LYS A 505 3.37 -35.82 -11.48
N ALA A 506 2.58 -34.98 -10.79
CA ALA A 506 1.70 -35.40 -9.71
C ALA A 506 0.27 -35.76 -10.19
N GLY A 507 0.00 -35.70 -11.49
CA GLY A 507 -1.33 -35.92 -12.05
C GLY A 507 -2.25 -34.69 -11.96
N LEU A 508 -1.72 -33.51 -11.73
CA LEU A 508 -2.46 -32.24 -11.63
C LEU A 508 -2.30 -31.43 -12.93
N GLU A 509 -3.41 -31.02 -13.52
CA GLU A 509 -3.42 -30.10 -14.65
C GLU A 509 -3.62 -28.65 -14.21
N TYR A 510 -2.66 -27.77 -14.54
CA TYR A 510 -2.85 -26.33 -14.51
C TYR A 510 -3.15 -25.78 -15.91
N ARG A 511 -4.21 -24.97 -16.01
CA ARG A 511 -4.59 -24.22 -17.22
C ARG A 511 -4.24 -22.74 -17.00
N LEU A 512 -3.34 -22.22 -17.80
CA LEU A 512 -2.88 -20.84 -17.63
C LEU A 512 -3.83 -19.86 -18.33
N GLU A 513 -4.30 -18.84 -17.63
CA GLU A 513 -5.18 -17.80 -18.13
C GLU A 513 -4.52 -16.43 -17.97
N GLY A 514 -3.66 -16.08 -18.94
CA GLY A 514 -3.02 -14.77 -19.02
C GLY A 514 -3.96 -13.74 -19.64
N MET A 515 -4.17 -12.62 -18.95
CA MET A 515 -5.00 -11.52 -19.40
C MET A 515 -4.40 -10.18 -19.00
N ASP A 516 -4.95 -9.07 -19.51
CA ASP A 516 -4.49 -7.74 -19.07
C ASP A 516 -4.73 -7.52 -17.57
N GLY A 517 -3.99 -6.57 -16.98
CA GLY A 517 -4.00 -6.35 -15.53
C GLY A 517 -5.37 -6.00 -14.98
N THR A 518 -6.16 -5.20 -15.70
CA THR A 518 -7.51 -4.77 -15.27
C THR A 518 -8.48 -5.95 -15.28
N ALA A 519 -8.51 -6.71 -16.38
CA ALA A 519 -9.37 -7.89 -16.49
C ALA A 519 -8.99 -8.98 -15.48
N SER A 520 -7.69 -9.19 -15.23
CA SER A 520 -7.20 -10.10 -14.21
C SER A 520 -7.66 -9.67 -12.81
N TYR A 521 -7.50 -8.38 -12.49
CA TYR A 521 -7.96 -7.82 -11.21
C TYR A 521 -9.47 -7.99 -11.03
N GLU A 522 -10.27 -7.60 -12.00
CA GLU A 522 -11.73 -7.71 -11.94
C GLU A 522 -12.19 -9.17 -11.76
N LYS A 523 -11.62 -10.10 -12.54
CA LYS A 523 -11.96 -11.54 -12.42
C LYS A 523 -11.69 -12.06 -11.01
N VAL A 524 -10.55 -11.68 -10.43
CA VAL A 524 -10.15 -12.09 -9.08
C VAL A 524 -11.05 -11.45 -8.02
N MET A 525 -11.31 -10.15 -8.11
CA MET A 525 -12.15 -9.44 -7.15
C MET A 525 -13.63 -9.89 -7.21
N GLN A 526 -14.08 -10.36 -8.36
CA GLN A 526 -15.39 -11.00 -8.52
C GLN A 526 -15.40 -12.50 -8.14
N LYS A 527 -14.30 -13.04 -7.59
CA LYS A 527 -14.17 -14.44 -7.11
C LYS A 527 -14.43 -15.49 -8.21
N LYS A 528 -14.13 -15.17 -9.48
CA LYS A 528 -14.39 -16.04 -10.65
C LYS A 528 -13.16 -16.91 -11.07
N HIS A 529 -12.06 -16.83 -10.33
CA HIS A 529 -10.85 -17.63 -10.55
C HIS A 529 -10.90 -18.95 -9.76
N ASP A 530 -10.12 -19.95 -10.17
CA ASP A 530 -9.81 -21.13 -9.35
C ASP A 530 -8.57 -20.83 -8.50
N LEU A 531 -7.42 -20.57 -9.13
CA LEU A 531 -6.22 -20.03 -8.51
C LEU A 531 -5.84 -18.72 -9.20
N THR A 532 -5.08 -17.88 -8.48
CA THR A 532 -4.48 -16.69 -9.08
C THR A 532 -3.04 -16.51 -8.61
N PHE A 533 -2.15 -16.12 -9.53
CA PHE A 533 -0.82 -15.67 -9.16
C PHE A 533 -0.89 -14.21 -8.73
N TRP A 534 -0.70 -13.97 -7.44
CA TRP A 534 -0.95 -12.67 -6.81
C TRP A 534 0.10 -12.32 -5.75
N GLY A 535 0.05 -11.09 -5.26
CA GLY A 535 0.81 -10.62 -4.10
C GLY A 535 0.22 -9.33 -3.59
N TRP A 536 0.00 -9.24 -2.29
CA TRP A 536 -0.50 -8.05 -1.64
C TRP A 536 0.65 -7.13 -1.20
N GLY A 537 0.40 -5.82 -1.26
CA GLY A 537 1.30 -4.86 -0.64
C GLY A 537 1.40 -5.08 0.86
N THR A 538 2.60 -4.97 1.40
CA THR A 538 2.88 -5.06 2.82
C THR A 538 3.06 -3.68 3.42
N GLN A 539 2.77 -3.51 4.70
CA GLN A 539 2.89 -2.24 5.41
C GLN A 539 3.40 -2.49 6.83
N PRO A 540 4.65 -2.09 7.15
CA PRO A 540 5.13 -2.13 8.52
C PRO A 540 4.37 -1.12 9.40
N PRO A 541 4.46 -1.18 10.74
CA PRO A 541 5.30 -2.10 11.49
C PRO A 541 4.65 -3.45 11.79
N PHE A 542 3.34 -3.58 11.68
CA PHE A 542 2.60 -4.76 12.13
C PHE A 542 1.94 -5.52 10.99
N PRO A 543 1.88 -6.88 11.05
CA PRO A 543 1.22 -7.69 10.04
C PRO A 543 -0.30 -7.45 10.04
N ARG A 544 -0.94 -7.58 8.87
CA ARG A 544 -2.37 -7.44 8.69
C ARG A 544 -2.94 -8.71 8.08
N TYR A 545 -4.05 -9.19 8.64
CA TYR A 545 -4.70 -10.42 8.20
C TYR A 545 -6.20 -10.25 7.94
N PHE A 546 -6.87 -9.41 8.72
CA PHE A 546 -8.32 -9.33 8.75
C PHE A 546 -8.96 -9.24 7.35
N GLU A 547 -8.47 -8.35 6.52
CA GLU A 547 -9.02 -8.11 5.19
C GLU A 547 -8.88 -9.32 4.26
N GLY A 548 -7.81 -10.10 4.44
CA GLY A 548 -7.46 -11.22 3.56
C GLY A 548 -7.95 -12.59 4.02
N VAL A 549 -8.24 -12.77 5.32
CA VAL A 549 -8.51 -14.11 5.88
C VAL A 549 -9.75 -14.22 6.77
N HIS A 550 -10.32 -13.09 7.26
CA HIS A 550 -11.50 -13.14 8.13
C HIS A 550 -12.76 -13.52 7.35
N SER A 551 -13.60 -14.41 7.90
CA SER A 551 -14.78 -14.98 7.25
C SER A 551 -15.81 -13.94 6.82
N SER A 552 -15.93 -12.80 7.53
CA SER A 552 -16.84 -11.71 7.15
C SER A 552 -16.51 -11.07 5.79
N ASN A 553 -15.27 -11.29 5.28
CA ASN A 553 -14.85 -10.84 3.95
C ASN A 553 -14.92 -11.95 2.88
N ALA A 554 -15.29 -13.18 3.28
CA ALA A 554 -15.39 -14.34 2.38
C ALA A 554 -16.78 -14.45 1.72
N TYR A 555 -17.82 -14.34 2.53
CA TYR A 555 -19.20 -14.56 2.10
C TYR A 555 -20.12 -13.39 2.49
N ASP A 556 -21.18 -13.20 1.72
CA ASP A 556 -22.26 -12.29 2.09
C ASP A 556 -22.97 -12.79 3.36
N PRO A 557 -23.35 -11.89 4.27
CA PRO A 557 -23.92 -12.27 5.55
C PRO A 557 -25.09 -13.26 5.43
N GLY A 558 -25.00 -14.36 6.18
CA GLY A 558 -26.06 -15.40 6.21
C GLY A 558 -26.15 -16.26 4.94
N THR A 559 -25.22 -16.16 4.02
CA THR A 559 -25.20 -16.91 2.75
C THR A 559 -23.89 -17.66 2.52
N LYS A 560 -23.86 -18.48 1.46
CA LYS A 560 -22.63 -19.05 0.89
C LYS A 560 -22.22 -18.37 -0.43
N THR A 561 -22.77 -17.19 -0.73
CA THR A 561 -22.39 -16.41 -1.90
C THR A 561 -21.05 -15.71 -1.63
N PRO A 562 -19.99 -15.94 -2.44
CA PRO A 562 -18.73 -15.27 -2.26
C PRO A 562 -18.89 -13.75 -2.30
N ARG A 563 -18.36 -13.06 -1.28
CA ARG A 563 -18.44 -11.60 -1.17
C ARG A 563 -17.44 -10.96 -2.14
N VAL A 564 -17.98 -10.37 -3.19
CA VAL A 564 -17.18 -9.72 -4.23
C VAL A 564 -16.53 -8.43 -3.72
N MET A 565 -15.48 -7.96 -4.43
CA MET A 565 -14.77 -6.70 -4.14
C MET A 565 -14.17 -6.60 -2.73
N THR A 566 -13.89 -7.74 -2.09
CA THR A 566 -13.15 -7.82 -0.82
C THR A 566 -11.73 -8.34 -1.04
N ASN A 567 -10.81 -8.02 -0.13
CA ASN A 567 -9.40 -8.50 -0.21
C ASN A 567 -9.25 -9.98 0.15
N ASN A 568 -10.27 -10.62 0.69
CA ASN A 568 -10.28 -12.08 0.87
C ASN A 568 -10.52 -12.77 -0.48
N ILE A 569 -9.52 -12.69 -1.36
CA ILE A 569 -9.59 -13.29 -2.71
C ILE A 569 -9.63 -14.81 -2.67
N SER A 570 -9.19 -15.41 -1.58
CA SER A 570 -9.27 -16.85 -1.38
C SER A 570 -10.65 -17.34 -0.94
N VAL A 571 -11.59 -16.45 -0.67
CA VAL A 571 -12.90 -16.80 -0.08
C VAL A 571 -12.70 -17.73 1.12
N TYR A 572 -11.67 -17.46 1.92
CA TYR A 572 -11.30 -18.26 3.08
C TYR A 572 -12.21 -17.93 4.26
N ALA A 573 -12.80 -18.95 4.83
CA ALA A 573 -13.62 -18.84 6.02
C ALA A 573 -13.25 -19.97 6.99
N ASN A 574 -12.72 -19.59 8.16
CA ASN A 574 -12.32 -20.55 9.18
C ASN A 574 -12.61 -19.97 10.56
N PRO A 575 -13.56 -20.58 11.31
CA PRO A 575 -13.94 -20.09 12.64
C PRO A 575 -12.78 -20.02 13.64
N ALA A 576 -11.74 -20.86 13.49
CA ALA A 576 -10.56 -20.80 14.35
C ALA A 576 -9.60 -19.67 14.00
N ALA A 577 -9.61 -19.20 12.74
CA ALA A 577 -8.78 -18.09 12.27
C ALA A 577 -9.39 -16.71 12.62
N ASP A 578 -10.72 -16.62 12.63
CA ASP A 578 -11.43 -15.36 12.77
C ASP A 578 -11.10 -14.60 14.07
N PRO A 579 -11.11 -15.25 15.26
CA PRO A 579 -10.76 -14.57 16.51
C PRO A 579 -9.34 -14.01 16.51
N LEU A 580 -8.37 -14.74 15.90
CA LEU A 580 -6.99 -14.28 15.80
C LEU A 580 -6.84 -13.12 14.83
N ALA A 581 -7.46 -13.20 13.65
CA ALA A 581 -7.44 -12.13 12.67
C ALA A 581 -8.09 -10.83 13.20
N GLN A 582 -9.21 -10.98 13.91
CA GLN A 582 -9.89 -9.88 14.59
C GLN A 582 -9.05 -9.36 15.76
N GLY A 583 -8.49 -10.26 16.59
CA GLY A 583 -7.67 -9.91 17.74
C GLY A 583 -6.45 -9.09 17.35
N ILE A 584 -5.71 -9.46 16.29
CA ILE A 584 -4.56 -8.69 15.79
C ILE A 584 -4.98 -7.25 15.44
N ARG A 585 -6.16 -7.08 14.85
CA ARG A 585 -6.70 -5.75 14.51
C ARG A 585 -6.91 -4.88 15.75
N PHE A 586 -7.27 -5.50 16.89
CA PHE A 586 -7.60 -4.80 18.12
C PHE A 586 -6.56 -4.99 19.24
N ALA A 587 -5.44 -5.65 18.96
CA ALA A 587 -4.38 -5.88 19.92
C ALA A 587 -3.91 -4.59 20.61
N THR A 588 -3.63 -4.72 21.90
CA THR A 588 -3.22 -3.62 22.79
C THR A 588 -1.72 -3.63 23.07
N SER A 589 -1.04 -4.73 22.74
CA SER A 589 0.39 -4.90 22.92
C SER A 589 1.03 -5.62 21.74
N GLU A 590 2.33 -5.46 21.59
CA GLU A 590 3.11 -6.18 20.56
C GLU A 590 3.15 -7.68 20.83
N GLU A 591 3.09 -8.08 22.10
CA GLU A 591 3.08 -9.50 22.50
C GLU A 591 1.80 -10.20 22.02
N GLU A 592 0.64 -9.56 22.22
CA GLU A 592 -0.64 -10.05 21.69
C GLU A 592 -0.60 -10.19 20.15
N ILE A 593 -0.03 -9.19 19.45
CA ILE A 593 0.12 -9.29 18.00
C ILE A 593 0.99 -10.49 17.63
N ARG A 594 2.10 -10.70 18.34
CA ARG A 594 3.02 -11.80 18.08
C ARG A 594 2.34 -13.16 18.25
N GLU A 595 1.71 -13.37 19.40
CA GLU A 595 1.06 -14.65 19.73
C GLU A 595 -0.07 -14.97 18.74
N MET A 596 -0.94 -14.02 18.49
CA MET A 596 -2.05 -14.19 17.55
C MET A 596 -1.56 -14.38 16.11
N SER A 597 -0.51 -13.66 15.69
CA SER A 597 0.08 -13.84 14.35
C SER A 597 0.68 -15.22 14.18
N TRP A 598 1.41 -15.72 15.17
CA TRP A 598 2.01 -17.06 15.14
C TRP A 598 0.94 -18.15 15.08
N GLY A 599 -0.11 -18.04 15.91
CA GLY A 599 -1.25 -18.97 15.90
C GLY A 599 -1.99 -18.94 14.55
N LEU A 600 -2.23 -17.76 14.01
CA LEU A 600 -2.92 -17.61 12.72
C LEU A 600 -2.10 -18.18 11.56
N GLU A 601 -0.79 -17.93 11.51
CA GLU A 601 0.09 -18.51 10.47
C GLU A 601 0.11 -20.03 10.53
N GLN A 602 0.06 -20.62 11.74
CA GLN A 602 -0.06 -22.08 11.89
C GLN A 602 -1.38 -22.60 11.28
N ILE A 603 -2.50 -21.94 11.57
CA ILE A 603 -3.80 -22.31 10.99
C ILE A 603 -3.79 -22.18 9.47
N LEU A 604 -3.24 -21.08 8.92
CA LEU A 604 -3.14 -20.89 7.49
C LEU A 604 -2.27 -21.95 6.80
N HIS A 605 -1.18 -22.36 7.46
CA HIS A 605 -0.34 -23.46 7.00
C HIS A 605 -1.10 -24.79 7.02
N ASP A 606 -1.72 -25.16 8.15
CA ASP A 606 -2.37 -26.45 8.34
C ASP A 606 -3.59 -26.64 7.45
N THR A 607 -4.32 -25.55 7.17
CA THR A 607 -5.46 -25.56 6.24
C THR A 607 -5.07 -25.39 4.77
N ALA A 608 -3.77 -25.31 4.48
CA ALA A 608 -3.25 -25.08 3.12
C ALA A 608 -3.97 -23.90 2.44
N PHE A 609 -4.02 -22.75 3.13
CA PHE A 609 -4.73 -21.55 2.70
C PHE A 609 -4.35 -21.09 1.29
N TRP A 610 -3.08 -21.13 0.96
CA TRP A 610 -2.49 -20.70 -0.30
C TRP A 610 -1.23 -21.49 -0.62
N ILE A 611 -0.63 -21.27 -1.79
CA ILE A 611 0.66 -21.89 -2.14
C ILE A 611 1.74 -20.81 -2.09
N PRO A 612 2.55 -20.73 -1.02
CA PRO A 612 3.62 -19.75 -0.91
C PRO A 612 4.58 -19.84 -2.10
N GLY A 613 4.93 -18.72 -2.69
CA GLY A 613 5.81 -18.66 -3.84
C GLY A 613 7.25 -18.34 -3.51
N TYR A 614 7.71 -17.15 -3.89
CA TYR A 614 9.08 -16.70 -3.67
C TYR A 614 9.13 -15.30 -3.07
N LYS A 615 10.23 -14.98 -2.39
CA LYS A 615 10.54 -13.66 -1.85
C LYS A 615 11.85 -13.16 -2.43
N ARG A 616 11.99 -11.85 -2.54
CA ARG A 616 13.28 -11.19 -2.82
C ARG A 616 13.87 -10.66 -1.53
N GLU A 617 15.16 -10.92 -1.32
CA GLU A 617 15.88 -10.49 -0.12
C GLU A 617 16.68 -9.21 -0.35
N SER A 618 16.87 -8.85 -1.61
CA SER A 618 17.56 -7.64 -2.04
C SER A 618 16.86 -6.97 -3.21
N TYR A 619 17.15 -5.70 -3.37
CA TYR A 619 16.76 -4.90 -4.53
C TYR A 619 18.00 -4.64 -5.38
N ARG A 620 17.83 -4.72 -6.70
CA ARG A 620 18.86 -4.41 -7.68
C ARG A 620 18.37 -3.29 -8.57
N LEU A 621 19.23 -2.30 -8.80
CA LEU A 621 18.95 -1.20 -9.71
C LEU A 621 20.20 -0.80 -10.49
N GLY A 622 19.98 -0.23 -11.67
CA GLY A 622 20.97 0.55 -12.39
C GLY A 622 20.56 2.01 -12.39
N HIS A 623 21.52 2.87 -12.25
CA HIS A 623 21.29 4.31 -12.39
C HIS A 623 22.45 4.98 -13.14
N TRP A 624 22.16 6.06 -13.83
CA TRP A 624 23.19 6.87 -14.42
C TRP A 624 24.05 7.53 -13.36
N ARG A 625 25.33 7.68 -13.62
CA ARG A 625 26.34 8.19 -12.71
C ARG A 625 26.00 9.54 -12.08
N TRP A 626 25.27 10.39 -12.77
CA TRP A 626 24.79 11.68 -12.25
C TRP A 626 23.66 11.58 -11.21
N MET A 627 23.02 10.41 -11.05
CA MET A 627 22.11 10.18 -9.94
C MET A 627 22.94 9.70 -8.74
N GLN A 628 23.01 10.53 -7.74
CA GLN A 628 23.86 10.32 -6.58
C GLN A 628 23.04 9.91 -5.35
N TRP A 629 23.72 9.23 -4.43
CA TRP A 629 23.15 8.68 -3.21
C TRP A 629 24.09 8.93 -2.03
N PRO A 630 23.60 8.88 -0.75
CA PRO A 630 24.49 8.78 0.40
C PRO A 630 25.45 7.60 0.26
N ASP A 631 26.69 7.73 0.76
CA ASP A 631 27.72 6.70 0.61
C ASP A 631 27.33 5.35 1.21
N ASP A 632 26.63 5.40 2.32
CA ASP A 632 26.09 4.26 3.05
C ASP A 632 24.60 4.07 2.79
N PHE A 633 24.12 4.51 1.60
CA PHE A 633 22.72 4.45 1.28
C PHE A 633 22.17 3.04 1.54
N ASN A 634 21.52 2.91 2.67
CA ASN A 634 20.74 1.74 2.98
C ASN A 634 19.64 2.11 3.97
N VAL A 635 18.45 2.32 3.46
CA VAL A 635 17.27 2.56 4.28
C VAL A 635 16.66 1.21 4.63
N LYS A 636 16.65 0.90 5.94
CA LYS A 636 16.25 -0.41 6.47
C LYS A 636 14.82 -0.81 6.06
N MET A 637 13.88 0.14 6.15
CA MET A 637 12.45 -0.08 5.90
C MET A 637 11.99 0.65 4.64
N THR A 638 12.51 0.26 3.48
CA THR A 638 12.03 0.74 2.17
C THR A 638 11.86 -0.42 1.20
N ARG A 639 10.89 -0.32 0.31
CA ARG A 639 10.67 -1.30 -0.77
C ARG A 639 11.61 -1.05 -1.94
N GLU A 640 11.81 0.23 -2.26
CA GLU A 640 12.63 0.68 -3.38
C GLU A 640 13.44 1.91 -2.98
N ALA A 641 14.59 2.08 -3.60
CA ALA A 641 15.56 3.10 -3.23
C ALA A 641 14.99 4.53 -3.28
N GLN A 642 14.25 4.86 -4.35
CA GLN A 642 13.73 6.21 -4.58
C GLN A 642 12.66 6.65 -3.57
N GLU A 643 11.95 5.71 -2.91
CA GLU A 643 10.89 6.03 -1.94
C GLU A 643 11.39 6.82 -0.72
N SER A 644 12.70 6.77 -0.44
CA SER A 644 13.29 7.51 0.67
C SER A 644 13.61 8.97 0.35
N TYR A 645 13.62 9.36 -0.93
CA TYR A 645 13.95 10.71 -1.43
C TYR A 645 15.33 11.24 -0.98
N VAL A 646 16.29 10.37 -0.65
CA VAL A 646 17.65 10.76 -0.22
C VAL A 646 18.60 11.00 -1.38
N TYR A 647 18.19 10.66 -2.59
CA TYR A 647 18.98 10.87 -3.82
C TYR A 647 18.99 12.33 -4.26
N TRP A 648 19.95 12.67 -5.13
CA TRP A 648 20.00 13.94 -5.85
C TRP A 648 20.53 13.73 -7.27
N ILE A 649 20.31 14.72 -8.12
CA ILE A 649 20.88 14.77 -9.47
C ILE A 649 22.03 15.77 -9.44
N ASP A 650 23.25 15.28 -9.67
CA ASP A 650 24.41 16.12 -9.87
C ASP A 650 24.46 16.58 -11.34
N VAL A 651 24.07 17.83 -11.55
CA VAL A 651 23.95 18.41 -12.90
C VAL A 651 25.33 18.53 -13.57
N GLU A 652 26.38 18.86 -12.80
CA GLU A 652 27.73 18.95 -13.33
C GLU A 652 28.29 17.59 -13.74
N GLU A 653 28.04 16.57 -12.89
CA GLU A 653 28.42 15.20 -13.21
C GLU A 653 27.65 14.67 -14.43
N LYS A 654 26.40 15.07 -14.62
CA LYS A 654 25.63 14.76 -15.82
C LYS A 654 26.30 15.29 -17.08
N GLU A 655 26.69 16.56 -17.07
CA GLU A 655 27.42 17.16 -18.20
C GLU A 655 28.77 16.51 -18.44
N LYS A 656 29.52 16.20 -17.37
CA LYS A 656 30.81 15.50 -17.47
C LYS A 656 30.64 14.11 -18.08
N THR A 657 29.67 13.35 -17.59
CA THR A 657 29.39 12.00 -18.07
C THR A 657 28.98 11.99 -19.56
N LEU A 658 28.11 12.92 -19.97
CA LEU A 658 27.70 13.03 -21.38
C LEU A 658 28.88 13.45 -22.30
N ARG A 659 29.76 14.34 -21.83
CA ARG A 659 30.99 14.69 -22.56
C ARG A 659 31.95 13.52 -22.68
N ALA A 660 32.16 12.77 -21.59
CA ALA A 660 33.02 11.59 -21.56
C ALA A 660 32.48 10.49 -22.51
N GLN A 661 31.16 10.27 -22.51
CA GLN A 661 30.51 9.34 -23.43
C GLN A 661 30.73 9.76 -24.89
N GLY A 662 30.59 11.06 -25.22
CA GLY A 662 30.84 11.59 -26.56
C GLY A 662 32.31 11.48 -27.02
N ARG A 663 33.26 11.32 -26.08
CA ARG A 663 34.69 11.16 -26.35
C ARG A 663 35.20 9.73 -26.15
N ASN A 664 34.33 8.79 -25.78
CA ASN A 664 34.70 7.44 -25.36
C ASN A 664 35.71 7.40 -24.17
N GLU A 665 35.60 8.35 -23.26
CA GLU A 665 36.41 8.39 -22.03
C GLU A 665 35.70 7.59 -20.96
N ALA A 666 36.37 6.56 -20.40
CA ALA A 666 35.75 5.68 -19.42
C ALA A 666 36.04 6.14 -17.98
N TYR A 667 35.11 5.94 -17.10
CA TYR A 667 35.24 5.90 -15.65
C TYR A 667 35.37 4.44 -15.18
N PRO A 668 35.83 4.21 -13.92
CA PRO A 668 35.75 2.87 -13.33
C PRO A 668 34.30 2.32 -13.32
N GLU A 669 34.18 1.04 -13.65
CA GLU A 669 32.92 0.31 -13.46
C GLU A 669 32.56 0.26 -11.98
N VAL A 670 31.26 0.43 -11.66
CA VAL A 670 30.74 0.38 -10.30
C VAL A 670 29.63 -0.66 -10.19
N ASP A 671 29.89 -1.72 -9.42
CA ASP A 671 28.90 -2.69 -8.94
C ASP A 671 29.03 -2.75 -7.41
N ARG A 672 28.09 -2.11 -6.70
CA ARG A 672 28.18 -1.95 -5.25
C ARG A 672 27.04 -2.67 -4.54
N VAL A 673 27.42 -3.44 -3.49
CA VAL A 673 26.48 -4.16 -2.63
C VAL A 673 26.41 -3.47 -1.27
N TYR A 674 25.20 -3.15 -0.85
CA TYR A 674 24.89 -2.66 0.50
C TYR A 674 24.22 -3.82 1.25
N ASP A 675 24.96 -4.49 2.10
CA ASP A 675 24.53 -5.73 2.78
C ASP A 675 24.37 -5.59 4.30
N GLN A 676 24.50 -4.38 4.84
CA GLN A 676 24.41 -4.12 6.29
C GLN A 676 23.09 -4.58 6.92
N TYR A 677 22.01 -4.71 6.15
CA TYR A 677 20.71 -5.21 6.59
C TYR A 677 20.37 -6.59 5.99
N ARG A 678 21.38 -7.29 5.50
CA ARG A 678 21.19 -8.66 5.04
C ARG A 678 20.87 -9.55 6.24
N VAL A 679 19.70 -10.20 6.19
CA VAL A 679 19.35 -11.22 7.19
C VAL A 679 20.23 -12.44 6.94
N LYS A 680 21.01 -12.83 7.96
CA LYS A 680 21.92 -13.97 7.89
C LYS A 680 21.17 -15.29 8.09
#